data_fab76a6c8573d5a71a9a413dd1ecb760
#
_entry.id   fab76a6c8573d5a71a9a413dd1ecb760
#
_cell.length_a   1.000
_cell.length_b   1.000
_cell.length_c   1.000
_cell.angle_alpha   90.00
_cell.angle_beta   90.00
_cell.angle_gamma   90.00
#
_symmetry.space_group_name_H-M   'P 1'
#
loop_
_entity.id
_entity.type
_entity.pdbx_description
1 polymer ?
#
loop_
_entity_poly.entity_id
_entity_poly.type
_entity_poly.pdbx_seq_one_letter_code
_entity_poly.pdbx_strand_id
1 'polypeptide(L)'
;MPIPAQTTGVARIVVLLIDFTDIAHDPSHDGPYFDTRMNAAAGSSAHSVGSYYQEVSRGSLTVNATVIPTWFHSTHPMSDYGADSATGVDDANGPIYRLVTEAVRAADPTVNFAQFDTNGDGVVDHLMVIHAGAGQESSPSNKDLIWSHRWAVLDADPTTPGSQSLTADGVQIYGYTMESEDFVIGTVAHEFGHDLGLPDLYDTDGSSAGAGIWDIMSLGSWNGAPAGSSPAHMSAWSLLRLGWVTPTDVTTAQVGAAIDSIETSGTVFRLSLPGTTSEYFLIENRQPIGFDAALPGSGLLIWHVDDSQTSNDQDNHRLLDLEEADEGVSGDRPTDSGDPWHDTAAGWGPDTTPDSRGYDGSVTGWRIRDISASAATMTATLAHDVTKDLAVSAIRVPFMEAAGTIIRTEVDVRNEGVQAADVTLQVEVYRDSFQSSARVTATTFNRVGLAAQTTATFPLNFTPVSTGRYLVHALVVGAKDEIPSNDERVAHVLVNSFLFRDPVADPGGWTTNGFSNDPDRWRVVNETDPDGAAHSRPSAWRFGYVATLLPNPLPPAWHTLTSSAISVTPGSTFLIFYHRYDLTGRTVEILPVTANDTDEAYVEVSYGGGPWIKLVRYTGRDLSWQGASLNLTANITGPMTLQVRFNASSNVMGKAGGWWIDDVIIASLGLGRAALLLGSVGPFEAPAGATAHIALKLANVGDYETDFRLDAILPAGWDANLEGGSGGLLRGRVVRLGPDNDAALRIALTVAANATVGATYSTVISASAVADPTAKVSLTIQVKASGDFPWELVVAVGSFAAAIVVLAAVVVLRRRRRPRT
;
A
#
# COMPACT_ATOMS: atom_id res chain seq x y z
N MET A 1 11.93 6.98 -13.32
CA MET A 1 10.58 6.44 -12.98
C MET A 1 10.36 5.26 -13.92
N PRO A 2 9.87 4.13 -13.48
CA PRO A 2 9.53 3.07 -14.41
C PRO A 2 8.42 3.59 -15.33
N ILE A 3 8.61 3.43 -16.64
CA ILE A 3 7.60 3.66 -17.66
C ILE A 3 6.47 2.66 -17.37
N PRO A 4 5.18 3.07 -17.37
CA PRO A 4 4.10 2.10 -17.17
C PRO A 4 4.19 1.04 -18.27
N ALA A 5 4.43 -0.21 -17.90
CA ALA A 5 4.48 -1.31 -18.84
C ALA A 5 3.12 -1.49 -19.53
N GLN A 6 3.12 -1.87 -20.78
CA GLN A 6 1.91 -2.19 -21.52
C GLN A 6 1.35 -3.54 -21.02
N THR A 7 0.32 -3.49 -20.18
CA THR A 7 -0.31 -4.70 -19.61
C THR A 7 -1.44 -5.26 -20.46
N THR A 8 -1.82 -4.61 -21.57
CA THR A 8 -2.91 -5.06 -22.48
C THR A 8 -2.54 -4.87 -23.94
N GLY A 9 -3.19 -5.63 -24.83
CA GLY A 9 -2.90 -5.58 -26.27
C GLY A 9 -1.78 -6.53 -26.68
N VAL A 10 -0.87 -6.09 -27.52
CA VAL A 10 0.23 -6.91 -28.03
C VAL A 10 1.57 -6.41 -27.51
N ALA A 11 2.18 -7.13 -26.60
CA ALA A 11 3.55 -6.89 -26.15
C ALA A 11 4.53 -7.42 -27.21
N ARG A 12 5.26 -6.52 -27.87
CA ARG A 12 6.28 -6.87 -28.85
C ARG A 12 7.65 -6.94 -28.18
N ILE A 13 8.20 -8.15 -28.10
CA ILE A 13 9.49 -8.40 -27.48
C ILE A 13 10.53 -8.60 -28.57
N VAL A 14 11.65 -7.86 -28.55
CA VAL A 14 12.84 -8.22 -29.32
C VAL A 14 13.72 -9.14 -28.48
N VAL A 15 14.05 -10.32 -29.05
CA VAL A 15 14.88 -11.34 -28.39
C VAL A 15 16.22 -11.43 -29.09
N LEU A 16 17.31 -11.14 -28.38
CA LEU A 16 18.69 -11.25 -28.86
C LEU A 16 19.36 -12.46 -28.24
N LEU A 17 20.20 -13.17 -29.04
CA LEU A 17 20.96 -14.34 -28.61
C LEU A 17 22.44 -13.97 -28.54
N ILE A 18 23.15 -14.31 -27.46
CA ILE A 18 24.58 -14.00 -27.29
C ILE A 18 25.32 -15.14 -26.62
N ASP A 19 26.49 -15.49 -27.16
CA ASP A 19 27.43 -16.47 -26.57
C ASP A 19 28.75 -15.82 -26.13
N PHE A 20 29.64 -16.61 -25.53
CA PHE A 20 30.85 -16.14 -24.88
C PHE A 20 32.11 -16.73 -25.52
N THR A 21 33.26 -16.14 -25.18
CA THR A 21 34.55 -16.67 -25.67
C THR A 21 34.88 -18.08 -25.15
N ASP A 22 34.31 -18.48 -24.03
CA ASP A 22 34.52 -19.74 -23.33
C ASP A 22 33.30 -20.66 -23.32
N ILE A 23 32.11 -20.15 -23.60
CA ILE A 23 30.84 -20.90 -23.64
C ILE A 23 30.14 -20.62 -24.96
N ALA A 24 30.14 -21.61 -25.87
CA ALA A 24 29.37 -21.59 -27.10
C ALA A 24 27.93 -22.07 -26.81
N HIS A 25 26.96 -21.56 -27.54
CA HIS A 25 25.57 -22.03 -27.49
C HIS A 25 25.45 -23.48 -27.99
N ASP A 26 24.41 -24.18 -27.57
CA ASP A 26 24.02 -25.48 -28.15
C ASP A 26 23.56 -25.27 -29.60
N PRO A 27 24.15 -25.98 -30.59
CA PRO A 27 23.76 -25.84 -31.99
C PRO A 27 22.28 -26.20 -32.28
N SER A 28 21.59 -26.88 -31.37
CA SER A 28 20.16 -27.17 -31.50
C SER A 28 19.29 -26.05 -30.95
N HIS A 29 19.84 -25.07 -30.21
CA HIS A 29 19.15 -23.91 -29.67
C HIS A 29 19.23 -22.74 -30.67
N ASP A 30 18.55 -22.93 -31.81
CA ASP A 30 18.47 -21.94 -32.89
C ASP A 30 17.26 -21.01 -32.76
N GLY A 31 17.10 -20.05 -33.66
CA GLY A 31 15.97 -19.12 -33.68
C GLY A 31 14.60 -19.81 -33.62
N PRO A 32 14.29 -20.83 -34.44
CA PRO A 32 13.05 -21.62 -34.33
C PRO A 32 12.83 -22.32 -32.99
N TYR A 33 13.88 -22.76 -32.32
CA TYR A 33 13.81 -23.33 -30.98
C TYR A 33 13.23 -22.30 -29.97
N PHE A 34 13.81 -21.10 -29.91
CA PHE A 34 13.34 -20.05 -29.03
C PHE A 34 12.01 -19.48 -29.48
N ASP A 35 11.75 -19.33 -30.79
CA ASP A 35 10.46 -18.90 -31.30
C ASP A 35 9.32 -19.80 -30.81
N THR A 36 9.54 -21.12 -30.82
CA THR A 36 8.55 -22.06 -30.28
C THR A 36 8.31 -21.88 -28.80
N ARG A 37 9.38 -21.67 -27.99
CA ARG A 37 9.28 -21.48 -26.53
C ARG A 37 8.65 -20.15 -26.14
N MET A 38 8.77 -19.15 -27.00
CA MET A 38 8.18 -17.83 -26.76
C MET A 38 6.76 -17.74 -27.30
N ASN A 39 6.46 -18.23 -28.51
CA ASN A 39 5.27 -17.88 -29.28
C ASN A 39 4.29 -19.03 -29.55
N ALA A 40 4.57 -20.28 -29.11
CA ALA A 40 3.63 -21.38 -29.36
C ALA A 40 2.23 -21.05 -28.83
N ALA A 41 1.20 -21.29 -29.66
CA ALA A 41 -0.16 -20.94 -29.33
C ALA A 41 -0.71 -21.76 -28.16
N ALA A 42 -1.61 -21.18 -27.37
CA ALA A 42 -2.35 -21.88 -26.33
C ALA A 42 -3.08 -23.11 -26.91
N GLY A 43 -3.04 -24.23 -26.16
CA GLY A 43 -3.60 -25.50 -26.59
C GLY A 43 -2.72 -26.30 -27.56
N SER A 44 -1.52 -25.82 -27.92
CA SER A 44 -0.47 -26.64 -28.53
C SER A 44 0.08 -27.64 -27.50
N SER A 45 0.76 -28.68 -27.96
CA SER A 45 1.42 -29.65 -27.07
C SER A 45 2.62 -29.06 -26.33
N ALA A 46 3.03 -27.85 -26.67
CA ALA A 46 4.16 -27.14 -26.08
C ALA A 46 3.65 -25.90 -25.30
N HIS A 47 3.95 -25.82 -24.01
CA HIS A 47 3.79 -24.60 -23.26
C HIS A 47 4.79 -23.56 -23.78
N SER A 48 4.40 -22.29 -23.81
CA SER A 48 5.26 -21.15 -24.16
C SER A 48 4.97 -19.96 -23.26
N VAL A 49 5.87 -18.99 -23.24
CA VAL A 49 5.65 -17.72 -22.54
C VAL A 49 4.39 -17.03 -23.04
N GLY A 50 4.19 -17.01 -24.36
CA GLY A 50 2.99 -16.44 -24.98
C GLY A 50 1.72 -17.15 -24.57
N SER A 51 1.71 -18.50 -24.51
CA SER A 51 0.52 -19.25 -24.07
C SER A 51 0.22 -19.04 -22.58
N TYR A 52 1.26 -18.87 -21.73
CA TYR A 52 1.08 -18.52 -20.33
C TYR A 52 0.37 -17.16 -20.17
N TYR A 53 0.92 -16.12 -20.79
CA TYR A 53 0.33 -14.77 -20.68
C TYR A 53 -1.04 -14.68 -21.35
N GLN A 54 -1.29 -15.44 -22.39
CA GLN A 54 -2.62 -15.52 -22.99
C GLN A 54 -3.64 -16.14 -22.05
N GLU A 55 -3.25 -17.19 -21.29
CA GLU A 55 -4.12 -17.83 -20.29
C GLU A 55 -4.37 -16.90 -19.11
N VAL A 56 -3.32 -16.46 -18.40
CA VAL A 56 -3.46 -15.69 -17.15
C VAL A 56 -4.12 -14.34 -17.36
N SER A 57 -3.92 -13.68 -18.50
CA SER A 57 -4.59 -12.43 -18.87
C SER A 57 -5.97 -12.63 -19.49
N ARG A 58 -6.40 -13.87 -19.71
CA ARG A 58 -7.60 -14.22 -20.47
C ARG A 58 -7.66 -13.53 -21.84
N GLY A 59 -6.49 -13.46 -22.49
CA GLY A 59 -6.33 -12.83 -23.80
C GLY A 59 -6.28 -11.30 -23.79
N SER A 60 -6.22 -10.67 -22.61
CA SER A 60 -6.02 -9.21 -22.51
C SER A 60 -4.62 -8.79 -22.98
N LEU A 61 -3.63 -9.66 -22.78
CA LEU A 61 -2.26 -9.48 -23.27
C LEU A 61 -1.90 -10.62 -24.24
N THR A 62 -1.29 -10.27 -25.36
CA THR A 62 -0.70 -11.22 -26.31
C THR A 62 0.79 -10.94 -26.40
N VAL A 63 1.63 -11.89 -26.05
CA VAL A 63 3.07 -11.82 -26.25
C VAL A 63 3.40 -12.15 -27.71
N ASN A 64 4.20 -11.29 -28.34
CA ASN A 64 4.69 -11.49 -29.72
C ASN A 64 6.19 -11.25 -29.74
N ALA A 65 6.97 -12.29 -29.52
CA ALA A 65 8.41 -12.23 -29.48
C ALA A 65 8.99 -12.35 -30.92
N THR A 66 9.89 -11.44 -31.26
CA THR A 66 10.68 -11.49 -32.48
C THR A 66 12.09 -11.98 -32.13
N VAL A 67 12.32 -13.27 -32.31
CA VAL A 67 13.63 -13.88 -32.07
C VAL A 67 14.58 -13.55 -33.22
N ILE A 68 15.68 -12.88 -32.95
CA ILE A 68 16.76 -12.62 -33.90
C ILE A 68 17.62 -13.91 -33.97
N PRO A 69 17.59 -14.67 -35.09
CA PRO A 69 18.15 -16.02 -35.11
C PRO A 69 19.70 -16.06 -35.12
N THR A 70 20.32 -14.88 -35.08
CA THR A 70 21.80 -14.78 -35.07
C THR A 70 22.30 -14.81 -33.64
N TRP A 71 23.16 -15.75 -33.33
CA TRP A 71 23.95 -15.71 -32.12
C TRP A 71 25.09 -14.70 -32.29
N PHE A 72 24.98 -13.63 -31.49
CA PHE A 72 26.06 -12.64 -31.38
C PHE A 72 27.16 -13.19 -30.45
N HIS A 73 28.37 -12.65 -30.53
CA HIS A 73 29.49 -13.15 -29.75
C HIS A 73 30.03 -12.06 -28.85
N SER A 74 30.02 -12.29 -27.55
CA SER A 74 30.73 -11.45 -26.61
C SER A 74 32.26 -11.57 -26.81
N THR A 75 32.94 -10.50 -26.49
CA THR A 75 34.40 -10.45 -26.50
C THR A 75 35.05 -10.98 -25.22
N HIS A 76 34.25 -11.37 -24.24
CA HIS A 76 34.64 -11.78 -22.90
C HIS A 76 34.11 -13.19 -22.55
N PRO A 77 34.65 -13.86 -21.53
CA PRO A 77 34.09 -15.08 -20.97
C PRO A 77 32.82 -14.78 -20.16
N MET A 78 31.98 -15.80 -19.95
CA MET A 78 30.75 -15.63 -19.15
C MET A 78 31.02 -15.08 -17.75
N SER A 79 32.05 -15.58 -17.07
CA SER A 79 32.43 -15.14 -15.71
C SER A 79 32.82 -13.65 -15.60
N ASP A 80 33.07 -12.98 -16.71
CA ASP A 80 33.28 -11.52 -16.71
C ASP A 80 32.00 -10.72 -16.45
N TYR A 81 30.85 -11.33 -16.67
CA TYR A 81 29.53 -10.75 -16.45
C TYR A 81 28.83 -11.38 -15.24
N GLY A 82 28.88 -12.69 -15.09
CA GLY A 82 28.10 -13.45 -14.10
C GLY A 82 28.83 -13.69 -12.78
N ALA A 83 30.10 -13.24 -12.60
CA ALA A 83 30.76 -13.47 -11.33
C ALA A 83 30.15 -12.65 -10.18
N ASP A 84 29.77 -13.33 -9.09
CA ASP A 84 29.27 -12.71 -7.87
C ASP A 84 30.39 -12.05 -7.06
N SER A 85 30.14 -10.86 -6.52
CA SER A 85 30.94 -10.28 -5.46
C SER A 85 30.59 -10.86 -4.09
N ALA A 86 31.26 -10.40 -3.06
CA ALA A 86 30.90 -10.79 -1.68
C ALA A 86 29.54 -10.22 -1.21
N THR A 87 28.96 -9.25 -1.92
CA THR A 87 27.78 -8.49 -1.51
C THR A 87 26.73 -8.34 -2.60
N GLY A 88 26.95 -8.89 -3.78
CA GLY A 88 26.03 -8.78 -4.91
C GLY A 88 26.14 -9.95 -5.88
N VAL A 89 25.15 -10.11 -6.72
CA VAL A 89 25.07 -11.10 -7.79
C VAL A 89 25.45 -10.42 -9.10
N ASP A 90 26.19 -11.11 -9.97
CA ASP A 90 26.61 -10.65 -11.31
C ASP A 90 27.34 -9.29 -11.34
N ASP A 91 28.10 -8.96 -10.28
CA ASP A 91 28.64 -7.60 -10.11
C ASP A 91 30.16 -7.52 -9.85
N ALA A 92 30.86 -8.66 -9.72
CA ALA A 92 32.25 -8.68 -9.31
C ALA A 92 33.20 -7.96 -10.29
N ASN A 93 32.89 -7.99 -11.60
CA ASN A 93 33.73 -7.42 -12.66
C ASN A 93 33.09 -6.19 -13.33
N GLY A 94 32.04 -5.65 -12.77
CA GLY A 94 31.29 -4.51 -13.27
C GLY A 94 29.83 -4.89 -13.61
N PRO A 95 29.01 -3.92 -14.05
CA PRO A 95 27.57 -4.16 -14.17
C PRO A 95 27.25 -5.12 -15.32
N ILE A 96 26.35 -6.08 -15.05
CA ILE A 96 25.88 -7.10 -16.02
C ILE A 96 25.31 -6.49 -17.31
N TYR A 97 24.67 -5.33 -17.27
CA TYR A 97 24.11 -4.70 -18.48
C TYR A 97 25.16 -4.31 -19.56
N ARG A 98 26.46 -4.49 -19.28
CA ARG A 98 27.52 -4.43 -20.33
C ARG A 98 27.28 -5.49 -21.41
N LEU A 99 26.85 -6.70 -21.03
CA LEU A 99 26.49 -7.77 -21.97
C LEU A 99 25.34 -7.36 -22.87
N VAL A 100 24.29 -6.72 -22.29
CA VAL A 100 23.17 -6.17 -23.04
C VAL A 100 23.64 -5.11 -24.04
N THR A 101 24.55 -4.22 -23.61
CA THR A 101 25.13 -3.20 -24.48
C THR A 101 25.90 -3.82 -25.66
N GLU A 102 26.65 -4.90 -25.45
CA GLU A 102 27.35 -5.63 -26.51
C GLU A 102 26.34 -6.29 -27.46
N ALA A 103 25.32 -6.98 -26.95
CA ALA A 103 24.30 -7.64 -27.76
C ALA A 103 23.56 -6.64 -28.65
N VAL A 104 23.11 -5.51 -28.08
CA VAL A 104 22.41 -4.46 -28.83
C VAL A 104 23.29 -3.84 -29.91
N ARG A 105 24.53 -3.46 -29.58
CA ARG A 105 25.48 -2.89 -30.57
C ARG A 105 25.84 -3.88 -31.69
N ALA A 106 25.91 -5.16 -31.40
CA ALA A 106 26.15 -6.19 -32.42
C ALA A 106 24.93 -6.41 -33.31
N ALA A 107 23.71 -6.27 -32.74
CA ALA A 107 22.44 -6.46 -33.47
C ALA A 107 22.04 -5.22 -34.29
N ASP A 108 22.37 -4.01 -33.88
CA ASP A 108 21.97 -2.72 -34.46
C ASP A 108 22.14 -2.63 -35.98
N PRO A 109 23.20 -3.16 -36.61
CA PRO A 109 23.31 -3.09 -38.08
C PRO A 109 22.26 -3.88 -38.86
N THR A 110 21.54 -4.80 -38.21
CA THR A 110 20.60 -5.75 -38.85
C THR A 110 19.19 -5.74 -38.24
N VAL A 111 19.01 -5.18 -37.05
CA VAL A 111 17.77 -5.09 -36.32
C VAL A 111 17.33 -3.62 -36.24
N ASN A 112 16.12 -3.34 -36.66
CA ASN A 112 15.53 -2.02 -36.48
C ASN A 112 14.80 -1.96 -35.13
N PHE A 113 15.44 -1.41 -34.12
CA PHE A 113 14.91 -1.31 -32.77
C PHE A 113 13.69 -0.34 -32.68
N ALA A 114 13.58 0.66 -33.54
CA ALA A 114 12.46 1.60 -33.50
C ALA A 114 11.08 0.92 -33.73
N GLN A 115 11.03 -0.29 -34.29
CA GLN A 115 9.76 -1.01 -34.43
C GLN A 115 9.24 -1.65 -33.13
N PHE A 116 10.05 -1.66 -32.09
CA PHE A 116 9.74 -2.18 -30.75
C PHE A 116 9.44 -1.07 -29.72
N ASP A 117 9.44 0.18 -30.14
CA ASP A 117 8.81 1.31 -29.46
C ASP A 117 7.38 1.42 -29.99
N THR A 118 6.46 0.65 -29.41
CA THR A 118 5.08 0.54 -29.93
C THR A 118 4.16 1.61 -29.39
N ASN A 119 4.52 2.23 -28.27
CA ASN A 119 3.80 3.32 -27.65
C ASN A 119 4.30 4.70 -28.12
N GLY A 120 5.45 4.78 -28.80
CA GLY A 120 6.01 5.99 -29.40
C GLY A 120 6.65 6.93 -28.39
N ASP A 121 7.09 6.43 -27.24
CA ASP A 121 7.72 7.24 -26.18
C ASP A 121 9.25 7.41 -26.34
N GLY A 122 9.82 6.79 -27.37
CA GLY A 122 11.24 6.86 -27.70
C GLY A 122 12.08 5.81 -26.95
N VAL A 123 11.46 4.82 -26.31
CA VAL A 123 12.11 3.72 -25.62
C VAL A 123 11.62 2.40 -26.18
N VAL A 124 12.49 1.41 -26.32
CA VAL A 124 12.09 0.04 -26.66
C VAL A 124 11.24 -0.51 -25.51
N ASP A 125 10.01 -0.98 -25.80
CA ASP A 125 9.07 -1.44 -24.79
C ASP A 125 9.58 -2.68 -24.04
N HIS A 126 10.06 -3.70 -24.81
CA HIS A 126 10.51 -4.99 -24.25
C HIS A 126 11.73 -5.52 -24.99
N LEU A 127 12.85 -5.65 -24.28
CA LEU A 127 14.07 -6.32 -24.74
C LEU A 127 14.35 -7.56 -23.90
N MET A 128 14.59 -8.70 -24.53
CA MET A 128 15.07 -9.90 -23.88
C MET A 128 16.43 -10.30 -24.48
N VAL A 129 17.37 -10.65 -23.62
CA VAL A 129 18.67 -11.18 -24.02
C VAL A 129 18.79 -12.60 -23.50
N ILE A 130 19.04 -13.56 -24.39
CA ILE A 130 19.28 -14.96 -24.04
C ILE A 130 20.76 -15.22 -24.20
N HIS A 131 21.42 -15.64 -23.14
CA HIS A 131 22.83 -15.98 -23.14
C HIS A 131 23.07 -17.49 -23.26
N ALA A 132 24.16 -17.89 -23.87
CA ALA A 132 24.59 -19.29 -23.96
C ALA A 132 24.96 -19.87 -22.58
N GLY A 133 24.79 -21.17 -22.42
CA GLY A 133 25.05 -21.90 -21.17
C GLY A 133 23.93 -21.83 -20.14
N ALA A 134 24.18 -22.47 -19.00
CA ALA A 134 23.17 -22.56 -17.91
C ALA A 134 23.07 -21.26 -17.11
N GLY A 135 21.87 -20.99 -16.56
CA GLY A 135 21.65 -19.93 -15.59
C GLY A 135 22.09 -20.32 -14.18
N GLN A 136 22.46 -19.32 -13.37
CA GLN A 136 22.85 -19.53 -11.98
C GLN A 136 21.70 -20.06 -11.13
N GLU A 137 20.46 -19.71 -11.40
CA GLU A 137 19.27 -20.19 -10.70
C GLU A 137 19.11 -21.72 -10.78
N SER A 138 19.57 -22.36 -11.85
CA SER A 138 19.61 -23.83 -11.97
C SER A 138 20.86 -24.46 -11.34
N SER A 139 21.88 -23.67 -11.01
CA SER A 139 23.15 -24.10 -10.41
C SER A 139 23.69 -23.11 -9.38
N PRO A 140 22.97 -22.82 -8.26
CA PRO A 140 23.27 -21.71 -7.35
C PRO A 140 24.65 -21.77 -6.67
N SER A 141 25.31 -22.92 -6.69
CA SER A 141 26.69 -23.09 -6.17
C SER A 141 27.77 -22.59 -7.13
N ASN A 142 27.47 -22.40 -8.40
CA ASN A 142 28.39 -21.88 -9.40
C ASN A 142 28.24 -20.38 -9.54
N LYS A 143 29.07 -19.62 -8.86
CA LYS A 143 29.04 -18.17 -8.73
C LYS A 143 29.63 -17.40 -9.94
N ASP A 144 29.99 -18.12 -11.01
CA ASP A 144 30.47 -17.53 -12.25
C ASP A 144 29.44 -17.56 -13.39
N LEU A 145 28.24 -18.12 -13.12
CA LEU A 145 27.07 -18.11 -14.02
C LEU A 145 26.23 -16.86 -13.85
N ILE A 146 25.53 -16.47 -14.90
CA ILE A 146 24.61 -15.34 -14.89
C ILE A 146 23.28 -15.79 -14.30
N TRP A 147 22.70 -15.00 -13.38
CA TRP A 147 21.37 -15.17 -12.85
C TRP A 147 20.34 -14.57 -13.82
N SER A 148 19.27 -15.30 -14.15
CA SER A 148 18.15 -14.74 -14.91
C SER A 148 17.52 -13.58 -14.12
N HIS A 149 17.28 -12.43 -14.78
CA HIS A 149 16.80 -11.24 -14.08
C HIS A 149 16.19 -10.21 -15.02
N ARG A 150 15.39 -9.31 -14.43
CA ARG A 150 14.95 -8.07 -15.07
C ARG A 150 15.70 -6.87 -14.50
N TRP A 151 16.35 -6.07 -15.36
CA TRP A 151 17.07 -4.87 -14.95
C TRP A 151 17.01 -3.75 -16.00
N ALA A 152 17.88 -2.74 -15.85
CA ALA A 152 17.98 -1.61 -16.77
C ALA A 152 19.43 -1.29 -17.14
N VAL A 153 19.65 -0.81 -18.36
CA VAL A 153 20.92 -0.24 -18.81
C VAL A 153 21.04 1.18 -18.26
N LEU A 154 21.82 1.34 -17.19
CA LEU A 154 22.00 2.61 -16.50
C LEU A 154 23.10 3.48 -17.15
N ASP A 155 24.10 2.86 -17.77
CA ASP A 155 25.20 3.54 -18.47
C ASP A 155 25.76 2.66 -19.60
N ALA A 156 25.61 3.10 -20.83
CA ALA A 156 26.10 2.37 -22.01
C ALA A 156 27.62 2.35 -22.15
N ASP A 157 28.36 3.23 -21.46
CA ASP A 157 29.82 3.29 -21.43
C ASP A 157 30.34 3.75 -20.06
N PRO A 158 30.45 2.83 -19.09
CA PRO A 158 30.91 3.16 -17.74
C PRO A 158 32.39 3.60 -17.68
N THR A 159 33.11 3.53 -18.79
CA THR A 159 34.51 3.99 -18.88
C THR A 159 34.63 5.48 -19.16
N THR A 160 33.55 6.10 -19.61
CA THR A 160 33.48 7.53 -19.92
C THR A 160 32.76 8.28 -18.80
N PRO A 161 33.30 9.38 -18.24
CA PRO A 161 32.63 10.13 -17.21
C PRO A 161 31.26 10.67 -17.66
N GLY A 162 30.21 10.37 -16.92
CA GLY A 162 28.83 10.76 -17.20
C GLY A 162 28.01 9.57 -17.71
N SER A 163 26.78 9.43 -17.18
CA SER A 163 25.87 8.36 -17.61
C SER A 163 25.47 8.57 -19.09
N GLN A 164 25.62 7.53 -19.89
CA GLN A 164 25.25 7.54 -21.32
C GLN A 164 24.09 6.58 -21.57
N SER A 165 23.03 7.09 -22.21
CA SER A 165 21.92 6.24 -22.66
C SER A 165 22.38 5.32 -23.81
N LEU A 166 22.04 4.04 -23.75
CA LEU A 166 22.16 3.15 -24.90
C LEU A 166 21.05 3.48 -25.90
N THR A 167 21.40 3.82 -27.13
CA THR A 167 20.44 4.14 -28.20
C THR A 167 20.77 3.37 -29.47
N ALA A 168 19.73 2.92 -30.19
CA ALA A 168 19.79 2.29 -31.49
C ALA A 168 18.59 2.76 -32.31
N ASP A 169 18.78 3.05 -33.61
CA ASP A 169 17.72 3.52 -34.54
C ASP A 169 16.89 4.72 -34.04
N GLY A 170 17.46 5.53 -33.15
CA GLY A 170 16.80 6.73 -32.61
C GLY A 170 15.91 6.48 -31.39
N VAL A 171 15.80 5.27 -30.90
CA VAL A 171 15.13 4.91 -29.65
C VAL A 171 16.14 4.53 -28.55
N GLN A 172 15.77 4.70 -27.32
CA GLN A 172 16.57 4.32 -26.16
C GLN A 172 16.31 2.84 -25.79
N ILE A 173 17.39 2.13 -25.43
CA ILE A 173 17.31 0.83 -24.79
C ILE A 173 17.51 1.06 -23.28
N TYR A 174 16.47 0.73 -22.49
CA TYR A 174 16.52 0.97 -21.04
C TYR A 174 16.25 -0.31 -20.25
N GLY A 175 15.02 -0.83 -20.26
CA GLY A 175 14.64 -2.06 -19.59
C GLY A 175 15.07 -3.29 -20.38
N TYR A 176 15.42 -4.38 -19.70
CA TYR A 176 15.69 -5.67 -20.33
C TYR A 176 15.42 -6.83 -19.37
N THR A 177 15.17 -8.02 -19.93
CA THR A 177 15.26 -9.30 -19.22
C THR A 177 16.45 -10.08 -19.74
N MET A 178 17.09 -10.85 -18.86
CA MET A 178 18.23 -11.70 -19.15
C MET A 178 17.89 -13.15 -18.79
N GLU A 179 18.10 -14.08 -19.73
CA GLU A 179 17.73 -15.48 -19.59
C GLU A 179 18.85 -16.40 -20.07
N SER A 180 18.92 -17.61 -19.53
CA SER A 180 19.83 -18.64 -20.04
C SER A 180 19.25 -19.36 -21.27
N GLU A 181 20.09 -19.96 -22.11
CA GLU A 181 19.62 -20.70 -23.28
C GLU A 181 18.81 -21.96 -22.96
N ASP A 182 18.94 -22.49 -21.77
CA ASP A 182 18.20 -23.66 -21.27
C ASP A 182 17.05 -23.28 -20.34
N PHE A 183 16.61 -22.02 -20.37
CA PHE A 183 15.57 -21.51 -19.51
C PHE A 183 14.32 -22.40 -19.46
N VAL A 184 13.63 -22.40 -18.35
CA VAL A 184 12.28 -22.95 -18.21
C VAL A 184 11.22 -21.85 -18.39
N ILE A 185 10.03 -22.20 -18.81
CA ILE A 185 8.95 -21.23 -19.09
C ILE A 185 8.66 -20.36 -17.85
N GLY A 186 8.71 -20.99 -16.67
CA GLY A 186 8.43 -20.30 -15.41
C GLY A 186 9.39 -19.16 -15.12
N THR A 187 10.71 -19.35 -15.38
CA THR A 187 11.71 -18.28 -15.17
C THR A 187 11.44 -17.10 -16.10
N VAL A 188 11.30 -17.34 -17.39
CA VAL A 188 11.05 -16.25 -18.37
C VAL A 188 9.73 -15.54 -18.10
N ALA A 189 8.69 -16.28 -17.72
CA ALA A 189 7.40 -15.68 -17.40
C ALA A 189 7.47 -14.88 -16.10
N HIS A 190 8.29 -15.26 -15.13
CA HIS A 190 8.57 -14.49 -13.91
C HIS A 190 9.28 -13.17 -14.25
N GLU A 191 10.40 -13.23 -14.99
CA GLU A 191 11.17 -12.04 -15.37
C GLU A 191 10.35 -11.07 -16.23
N PHE A 192 9.51 -11.60 -17.13
CA PHE A 192 8.60 -10.76 -17.90
C PHE A 192 7.48 -10.19 -17.03
N GLY A 193 7.07 -10.84 -15.93
CA GLY A 193 6.19 -10.30 -14.90
C GLY A 193 6.76 -9.03 -14.26
N HIS A 194 8.07 -9.02 -13.97
CA HIS A 194 8.77 -7.83 -13.53
C HIS A 194 8.78 -6.73 -14.61
N ASP A 195 8.94 -7.10 -15.86
CA ASP A 195 8.90 -6.14 -16.96
C ASP A 195 7.51 -5.53 -17.13
N LEU A 196 6.44 -6.24 -16.74
CA LEU A 196 5.08 -5.72 -16.65
C LEU A 196 4.81 -4.92 -15.36
N GLY A 197 5.77 -4.85 -14.42
CA GLY A 197 5.71 -4.00 -13.23
C GLY A 197 5.32 -4.70 -11.93
N LEU A 198 5.34 -6.03 -11.88
CA LEU A 198 5.14 -6.79 -10.64
C LEU A 198 6.46 -6.88 -9.84
N PRO A 199 6.43 -6.83 -8.52
CA PRO A 199 7.58 -7.11 -7.66
C PRO A 199 7.73 -8.62 -7.44
N ASP A 200 8.86 -9.03 -6.83
CA ASP A 200 8.98 -10.33 -6.20
C ASP A 200 7.96 -10.48 -5.07
N LEU A 201 7.34 -11.65 -5.00
CA LEU A 201 6.40 -12.04 -3.95
C LEU A 201 6.93 -13.21 -3.11
N TYR A 202 8.14 -13.72 -3.41
CA TYR A 202 8.91 -14.51 -2.44
C TYR A 202 9.60 -13.57 -1.45
N ASP A 203 10.01 -14.11 -0.32
CA ASP A 203 10.81 -13.40 0.67
C ASP A 203 12.26 -13.37 0.20
N THR A 204 12.77 -12.16 -0.10
CA THR A 204 14.11 -11.98 -0.69
C THR A 204 15.25 -12.19 0.32
N ASP A 205 14.97 -12.15 1.62
CA ASP A 205 15.94 -12.45 2.67
C ASP A 205 15.96 -13.94 3.10
N GLY A 206 14.96 -14.71 2.63
CA GLY A 206 14.87 -16.15 2.81
C GLY A 206 14.41 -16.60 4.19
N SER A 207 13.81 -15.71 4.98
CA SER A 207 13.27 -16.04 6.31
C SER A 207 11.93 -16.78 6.23
N SER A 208 11.17 -16.62 5.14
CA SER A 208 9.90 -17.28 4.86
C SER A 208 9.77 -17.77 3.41
N ALA A 209 8.59 -18.28 3.05
CA ALA A 209 8.28 -18.67 1.67
C ALA A 209 7.58 -17.55 0.85
N GLY A 210 7.25 -16.43 1.48
CA GLY A 210 6.45 -15.36 0.87
C GLY A 210 5.11 -15.89 0.38
N ALA A 211 4.70 -15.58 -0.86
CA ALA A 211 3.46 -16.09 -1.47
C ALA A 211 3.54 -17.57 -1.92
N GLY A 212 4.66 -18.24 -1.64
CA GLY A 212 4.87 -19.67 -1.88
C GLY A 212 4.73 -20.10 -3.34
N ILE A 213 4.18 -21.32 -3.52
CA ILE A 213 4.04 -21.92 -4.85
C ILE A 213 2.78 -21.48 -5.61
N TRP A 214 1.99 -20.55 -5.06
CA TRP A 214 0.69 -20.15 -5.58
C TRP A 214 0.72 -18.92 -6.49
N ASP A 215 1.86 -18.24 -6.62
CA ASP A 215 2.05 -17.13 -7.56
C ASP A 215 3.36 -17.28 -8.34
N ILE A 216 3.33 -16.93 -9.64
CA ILE A 216 4.52 -16.99 -10.48
C ILE A 216 5.62 -16.03 -10.02
N MET A 217 5.25 -14.89 -9.40
CA MET A 217 6.21 -13.94 -8.85
C MET A 217 6.83 -14.42 -7.53
N SER A 218 6.55 -15.68 -7.16
CA SER A 218 7.14 -16.38 -6.02
C SER A 218 7.65 -17.76 -6.45
N LEU A 219 7.68 -18.73 -5.54
CA LEU A 219 8.18 -20.08 -5.82
C LEU A 219 7.36 -20.82 -6.88
N GLY A 220 6.15 -20.33 -7.20
CA GLY A 220 5.28 -20.88 -8.24
C GLY A 220 5.89 -20.86 -9.64
N SER A 221 6.92 -20.06 -9.91
CA SER A 221 7.69 -20.10 -11.15
C SER A 221 8.38 -21.45 -11.38
N TRP A 222 8.64 -22.22 -10.33
CA TRP A 222 9.31 -23.53 -10.38
C TRP A 222 8.36 -24.73 -10.43
N ASN A 223 7.03 -24.53 -10.48
CA ASN A 223 6.08 -25.62 -10.51
C ASN A 223 6.22 -26.47 -11.78
N GLY A 224 5.86 -27.74 -11.64
CA GLY A 224 5.90 -28.72 -12.74
C GLY A 224 7.05 -29.73 -12.65
N ALA A 225 7.07 -30.65 -13.59
CA ALA A 225 8.11 -31.66 -13.74
C ALA A 225 8.43 -31.87 -15.23
N PRO A 226 9.56 -31.37 -15.72
CA PRO A 226 10.65 -30.67 -15.02
C PRO A 226 10.23 -29.39 -14.29
N ALA A 227 10.99 -28.99 -13.27
CA ALA A 227 10.73 -27.74 -12.54
C ALA A 227 10.62 -26.56 -13.52
N GLY A 228 9.63 -25.68 -13.30
CA GLY A 228 9.33 -24.51 -14.14
C GLY A 228 8.60 -24.82 -15.45
N SER A 229 8.19 -26.08 -15.69
CA SER A 229 7.46 -26.48 -16.93
C SER A 229 5.95 -26.18 -16.90
N SER A 230 5.38 -26.00 -15.71
CA SER A 230 3.98 -25.65 -15.49
C SER A 230 3.91 -24.62 -14.36
N PRO A 231 4.39 -23.39 -14.58
CA PRO A 231 4.43 -22.37 -13.54
C PRO A 231 3.02 -22.03 -13.06
N ALA A 232 2.91 -21.61 -11.80
CA ALA A 232 1.63 -21.21 -11.24
C ALA A 232 1.01 -20.03 -11.99
N HIS A 233 -0.32 -19.97 -11.99
CA HIS A 233 -1.06 -18.78 -12.37
C HIS A 233 -0.69 -17.60 -11.45
N MET A 234 -0.94 -16.38 -11.89
CA MET A 234 -0.80 -15.18 -11.06
C MET A 234 -1.88 -15.16 -9.98
N SER A 235 -1.54 -14.71 -8.77
CA SER A 235 -2.51 -14.46 -7.71
C SER A 235 -3.54 -13.40 -8.11
N ALA A 236 -4.67 -13.38 -7.40
CA ALA A 236 -5.68 -12.35 -7.57
C ALA A 236 -5.12 -10.92 -7.45
N TRP A 237 -4.10 -10.71 -6.59
CA TRP A 237 -3.42 -9.42 -6.44
C TRP A 237 -2.59 -9.06 -7.68
N SER A 238 -1.77 -9.99 -8.18
CA SER A 238 -0.97 -9.77 -9.39
C SER A 238 -1.86 -9.47 -10.60
N LEU A 239 -2.97 -10.20 -10.74
CA LEU A 239 -3.96 -9.95 -11.80
C LEU A 239 -4.64 -8.58 -11.66
N LEU A 240 -4.95 -8.16 -10.42
CA LEU A 240 -5.51 -6.84 -10.12
C LEU A 240 -4.52 -5.72 -10.46
N ARG A 241 -3.25 -5.89 -10.08
CA ARG A 241 -2.17 -4.91 -10.36
C ARG A 241 -1.95 -4.70 -11.85
N LEU A 242 -2.07 -5.76 -12.66
CA LEU A 242 -1.98 -5.70 -14.12
C LEU A 242 -3.27 -5.22 -14.80
N GLY A 243 -4.37 -5.06 -14.03
CA GLY A 243 -5.67 -4.64 -14.56
C GLY A 243 -6.41 -5.76 -15.33
N TRP A 244 -6.06 -7.03 -15.09
CA TRP A 244 -6.68 -8.17 -15.74
C TRP A 244 -7.90 -8.72 -15.01
N VAL A 245 -8.12 -8.35 -13.77
CA VAL A 245 -9.34 -8.59 -13.00
C VAL A 245 -9.82 -7.30 -12.34
N THR A 246 -11.13 -7.26 -12.08
CA THR A 246 -11.75 -6.23 -11.25
C THR A 246 -12.51 -6.96 -10.16
N PRO A 247 -12.02 -6.93 -8.91
CA PRO A 247 -12.67 -7.60 -7.81
C PRO A 247 -14.08 -7.06 -7.55
N THR A 248 -14.96 -7.95 -7.12
CA THR A 248 -16.28 -7.57 -6.60
C THR A 248 -16.15 -7.21 -5.12
N ASP A 249 -16.36 -5.95 -4.77
CA ASP A 249 -16.36 -5.51 -3.38
C ASP A 249 -17.57 -6.09 -2.63
N VAL A 250 -17.31 -6.79 -1.53
CA VAL A 250 -18.36 -7.31 -0.65
C VAL A 250 -18.78 -6.20 0.32
N THR A 251 -19.90 -5.56 0.03
CA THR A 251 -20.47 -4.49 0.87
C THR A 251 -21.66 -4.96 1.73
N THR A 252 -22.20 -6.12 1.43
CA THR A 252 -23.27 -6.80 2.17
C THR A 252 -23.03 -8.30 2.12
N ALA A 253 -23.56 -9.04 3.09
CA ALA A 253 -23.40 -10.49 3.14
C ALA A 253 -23.81 -11.16 1.83
N GLN A 254 -22.94 -11.97 1.28
CA GLN A 254 -23.15 -12.76 0.07
C GLN A 254 -23.30 -14.22 0.48
N VAL A 255 -24.56 -14.68 0.58
CA VAL A 255 -24.84 -16.08 0.95
C VAL A 255 -24.75 -16.97 -0.27
N GLY A 256 -23.90 -17.98 -0.23
CA GLY A 256 -23.72 -18.92 -1.35
C GLY A 256 -23.15 -18.22 -2.61
N ALA A 257 -22.25 -17.24 -2.42
CA ALA A 257 -21.55 -16.58 -3.52
C ALA A 257 -20.86 -17.61 -4.40
N ALA A 258 -21.11 -17.57 -5.71
CA ALA A 258 -20.43 -18.44 -6.66
C ALA A 258 -19.05 -17.85 -7.00
N ILE A 259 -18.00 -18.65 -6.87
CA ILE A 259 -16.60 -18.30 -7.10
C ILE A 259 -16.08 -19.27 -8.16
N ASP A 260 -16.12 -18.83 -9.41
CA ASP A 260 -15.60 -19.62 -10.53
C ASP A 260 -14.08 -19.64 -10.51
N SER A 261 -13.49 -20.72 -11.06
CA SER A 261 -12.04 -20.88 -11.08
C SER A 261 -11.37 -19.74 -11.85
N ILE A 262 -10.28 -19.20 -11.30
CA ILE A 262 -9.58 -18.02 -11.83
C ILE A 262 -8.97 -18.30 -13.20
N GLU A 263 -8.56 -19.52 -13.45
CA GLU A 263 -7.96 -19.97 -14.72
C GLU A 263 -8.93 -19.82 -15.91
N THR A 264 -10.24 -19.89 -15.65
CA THR A 264 -11.28 -19.79 -16.68
C THR A 264 -12.15 -18.55 -16.55
N SER A 265 -12.11 -17.87 -15.41
CA SER A 265 -12.94 -16.69 -15.14
C SER A 265 -12.11 -15.55 -14.56
N GLY A 266 -12.73 -14.41 -14.33
CA GLY A 266 -12.11 -13.31 -13.60
C GLY A 266 -12.76 -13.10 -12.24
N THR A 267 -13.37 -14.12 -11.66
CA THR A 267 -14.13 -14.01 -10.42
C THR A 267 -13.18 -13.87 -9.23
N VAL A 268 -13.13 -12.66 -8.67
CA VAL A 268 -12.40 -12.33 -7.46
C VAL A 268 -13.31 -11.49 -6.57
N PHE A 269 -13.36 -11.78 -5.29
CA PHE A 269 -14.02 -10.94 -4.30
C PHE A 269 -13.00 -10.19 -3.46
N ARG A 270 -13.36 -8.96 -3.05
CA ARG A 270 -12.55 -8.16 -2.13
C ARG A 270 -13.34 -7.88 -0.85
N LEU A 271 -12.68 -8.13 0.28
CA LEU A 271 -13.15 -7.77 1.61
C LEU A 271 -12.28 -6.61 2.11
N SER A 272 -12.82 -5.41 2.11
CA SER A 272 -12.09 -4.22 2.57
C SER A 272 -12.05 -4.16 4.08
N LEU A 273 -10.92 -3.72 4.64
CA LEU A 273 -10.79 -3.53 6.07
C LEU A 273 -11.32 -2.15 6.49
N PRO A 274 -11.94 -2.05 7.67
CA PRO A 274 -12.37 -0.76 8.21
C PRO A 274 -11.19 0.19 8.45
N GLY A 275 -11.32 1.43 8.02
CA GLY A 275 -10.36 2.49 8.35
C GLY A 275 -9.08 2.55 7.49
N THR A 276 -8.88 1.64 6.56
CA THR A 276 -7.76 1.64 5.62
C THR A 276 -8.24 1.45 4.18
N THR A 277 -7.43 1.87 3.22
CA THR A 277 -7.65 1.61 1.79
C THR A 277 -6.54 0.77 1.17
N SER A 278 -5.43 0.58 1.89
CA SER A 278 -4.28 -0.21 1.44
C SER A 278 -4.38 -1.68 1.85
N GLU A 279 -5.08 -1.98 2.94
CA GLU A 279 -5.17 -3.33 3.50
C GLU A 279 -6.56 -3.93 3.24
N TYR A 280 -6.59 -5.16 2.71
CA TYR A 280 -7.81 -5.87 2.34
C TYR A 280 -7.54 -7.35 2.10
N PHE A 281 -8.60 -8.17 1.98
CA PHE A 281 -8.47 -9.56 1.54
C PHE A 281 -9.01 -9.73 0.13
N LEU A 282 -8.36 -10.61 -0.66
CA LEU A 282 -8.86 -11.08 -1.96
C LEU A 282 -9.17 -12.57 -1.88
N ILE A 283 -10.27 -12.98 -2.50
CA ILE A 283 -10.69 -14.38 -2.55
C ILE A 283 -10.79 -14.80 -4.02
N GLU A 284 -10.10 -15.89 -4.34
CA GLU A 284 -10.16 -16.55 -5.64
C GLU A 284 -10.34 -18.07 -5.47
N ASN A 285 -10.75 -18.74 -6.51
CA ASN A 285 -10.84 -20.20 -6.59
C ASN A 285 -9.75 -20.71 -7.54
N ARG A 286 -8.85 -21.55 -7.03
CA ARG A 286 -7.74 -22.16 -7.80
C ARG A 286 -8.01 -23.63 -8.06
N GLN A 287 -7.83 -24.05 -9.31
CA GLN A 287 -8.02 -25.40 -9.77
C GLN A 287 -6.80 -25.90 -10.55
N PRO A 288 -6.42 -27.20 -10.45
CA PRO A 288 -5.23 -27.72 -11.14
C PRO A 288 -5.52 -27.94 -12.64
N ILE A 289 -5.77 -26.88 -13.38
CA ILE A 289 -6.03 -26.87 -14.85
C ILE A 289 -5.14 -25.85 -15.54
N GLY A 290 -4.92 -26.03 -16.86
CA GLY A 290 -4.05 -25.15 -17.62
C GLY A 290 -2.62 -25.14 -17.06
N PHE A 291 -2.06 -23.97 -16.83
CA PHE A 291 -0.73 -23.83 -16.22
C PHE A 291 -0.70 -24.24 -14.76
N ASP A 292 -1.81 -24.14 -14.04
CA ASP A 292 -1.95 -24.60 -12.65
C ASP A 292 -2.06 -26.13 -12.49
N ALA A 293 -1.97 -26.91 -13.58
CA ALA A 293 -2.07 -28.35 -13.52
C ALA A 293 -1.05 -29.05 -12.59
N ALA A 294 0.03 -28.36 -12.22
CA ALA A 294 1.05 -28.85 -11.30
C ALA A 294 0.85 -28.39 -9.85
N LEU A 295 -0.19 -27.65 -9.52
CA LEU A 295 -0.51 -27.27 -8.15
C LEU A 295 -0.80 -28.49 -7.30
N PRO A 296 -0.37 -28.53 -6.02
CA PRO A 296 -0.55 -29.70 -5.14
C PRO A 296 -1.98 -29.85 -4.64
N GLY A 297 -2.78 -28.77 -4.63
CA GLY A 297 -4.13 -28.70 -4.10
C GLY A 297 -5.05 -27.81 -4.90
N SER A 298 -6.32 -27.72 -4.47
CA SER A 298 -7.32 -26.87 -5.09
C SER A 298 -8.39 -26.42 -4.10
N GLY A 299 -8.89 -25.20 -4.26
CA GLY A 299 -9.88 -24.61 -3.37
C GLY A 299 -9.85 -23.10 -3.42
N LEU A 300 -10.43 -22.44 -2.43
CA LEU A 300 -10.33 -20.99 -2.30
C LEU A 300 -8.97 -20.62 -1.72
N LEU A 301 -8.32 -19.65 -2.36
CA LEU A 301 -7.19 -18.94 -1.78
C LEU A 301 -7.70 -17.60 -1.21
N ILE A 302 -7.30 -17.31 0.01
CA ILE A 302 -7.60 -16.06 0.72
C ILE A 302 -6.29 -15.32 0.88
N TRP A 303 -6.14 -14.23 0.16
CA TRP A 303 -4.95 -13.40 0.17
C TRP A 303 -5.12 -12.21 1.09
N HIS A 304 -4.25 -12.02 2.06
CA HIS A 304 -4.12 -10.80 2.85
C HIS A 304 -3.17 -9.84 2.14
N VAL A 305 -3.64 -8.67 1.82
CA VAL A 305 -2.89 -7.66 1.04
C VAL A 305 -2.71 -6.40 1.87
N ASP A 306 -1.51 -5.84 1.87
CA ASP A 306 -1.31 -4.43 2.25
C ASP A 306 -0.47 -3.70 1.20
N ASP A 307 -1.11 -2.93 0.33
CA ASP A 307 -0.49 -2.11 -0.72
C ASP A 307 0.43 -0.99 -0.18
N SER A 308 0.52 -0.81 1.13
CA SER A 308 1.52 0.08 1.76
C SER A 308 2.91 -0.55 1.85
N GLN A 309 2.99 -1.88 1.74
CA GLN A 309 4.23 -2.63 1.67
C GLN A 309 4.74 -2.70 0.22
N THR A 310 6.03 -2.97 0.06
CA THR A 310 6.68 -3.05 -1.26
C THR A 310 7.33 -4.41 -1.53
N SER A 311 7.38 -5.29 -0.54
CA SER A 311 7.96 -6.63 -0.60
C SER A 311 7.33 -7.56 0.44
N ASN A 312 7.68 -8.84 0.37
CA ASN A 312 7.30 -9.85 1.34
C ASN A 312 8.40 -10.17 2.40
N ASP A 313 9.44 -9.32 2.50
CA ASP A 313 10.58 -9.56 3.41
C ASP A 313 10.22 -9.38 4.90
N GLN A 314 9.04 -8.89 5.21
CA GLN A 314 8.56 -8.77 6.59
C GLN A 314 7.56 -9.88 6.88
N ASP A 315 8.02 -10.99 7.45
CA ASP A 315 7.20 -12.20 7.70
C ASP A 315 5.85 -11.95 8.38
N ASN A 316 5.77 -10.96 9.23
CA ASN A 316 4.58 -10.63 10.00
C ASN A 316 3.78 -9.46 9.42
N HIS A 317 4.16 -8.92 8.27
CA HIS A 317 3.45 -7.84 7.59
C HIS A 317 3.87 -7.77 6.13
N ARG A 318 3.40 -8.72 5.35
CA ARG A 318 3.73 -8.86 3.92
C ARG A 318 2.93 -7.92 3.05
N LEU A 319 3.43 -7.68 1.84
CA LEU A 319 2.64 -7.07 0.76
C LEU A 319 1.48 -8.00 0.36
N LEU A 320 1.78 -9.30 0.24
CA LEU A 320 0.83 -10.34 -0.13
C LEU A 320 1.11 -11.61 0.68
N ASP A 321 0.15 -12.00 1.48
CA ASP A 321 0.20 -13.19 2.32
C ASP A 321 -0.94 -14.15 1.97
N LEU A 322 -0.69 -15.45 2.00
CA LEU A 322 -1.74 -16.46 1.85
C LEU A 322 -2.21 -16.91 3.24
N GLU A 323 -3.49 -16.78 3.49
CA GLU A 323 -4.14 -17.28 4.71
C GLU A 323 -4.43 -18.77 4.52
N GLU A 324 -3.47 -19.66 4.82
CA GLU A 324 -3.56 -21.08 4.50
C GLU A 324 -4.56 -21.81 5.42
N ALA A 325 -5.34 -22.74 4.85
CA ALA A 325 -6.35 -23.47 5.62
C ALA A 325 -5.77 -24.38 6.70
N ASP A 326 -4.51 -24.73 6.61
CA ASP A 326 -3.81 -25.61 7.55
C ASP A 326 -2.65 -24.95 8.32
N GLU A 327 -2.49 -23.63 8.25
CA GLU A 327 -1.44 -22.85 8.95
C GLU A 327 -1.35 -23.20 10.44
N GLY A 328 -2.49 -23.44 11.09
CA GLY A 328 -2.53 -23.86 12.49
C GLY A 328 -1.89 -25.25 12.75
N VAL A 329 -1.56 -26.00 11.71
CA VAL A 329 -0.99 -27.36 11.76
C VAL A 329 0.40 -27.41 11.13
N SER A 330 0.56 -26.86 9.92
CA SER A 330 1.81 -26.90 9.16
C SER A 330 2.71 -25.68 9.42
N GLY A 331 2.14 -24.61 9.98
CA GLY A 331 2.76 -23.30 10.08
C GLY A 331 2.62 -22.53 8.77
N ASP A 332 2.94 -21.26 8.79
CA ASP A 332 2.89 -20.33 7.66
C ASP A 332 3.90 -20.76 6.56
N ARG A 333 3.44 -21.60 5.64
CA ARG A 333 4.23 -22.19 4.53
C ARG A 333 3.33 -22.51 3.34
N PRO A 334 3.04 -21.59 2.45
CA PRO A 334 2.13 -21.78 1.32
C PRO A 334 2.77 -22.62 0.21
N THR A 335 3.02 -23.92 0.49
CA THR A 335 3.78 -24.81 -0.40
C THR A 335 3.18 -26.20 -0.56
N ASP A 336 1.97 -26.47 -0.02
CA ASP A 336 1.40 -27.80 -0.07
C ASP A 336 -0.12 -27.87 -0.38
N SER A 337 -0.68 -29.06 -0.33
CA SER A 337 -2.08 -29.30 -0.70
C SER A 337 -3.09 -28.93 0.38
N GLY A 338 -2.63 -28.57 1.56
CA GLY A 338 -3.46 -28.16 2.70
C GLY A 338 -3.82 -26.69 2.68
N ASP A 339 -3.07 -25.88 1.92
CA ASP A 339 -3.21 -24.42 1.89
C ASP A 339 -4.62 -23.94 1.43
N PRO A 340 -5.25 -24.50 0.38
CA PRO A 340 -6.54 -24.02 -0.10
C PRO A 340 -7.71 -24.38 0.81
N TRP A 341 -8.61 -23.44 1.04
CA TRP A 341 -9.84 -23.65 1.80
C TRP A 341 -10.90 -24.39 0.95
N HIS A 342 -11.40 -25.52 1.44
CA HIS A 342 -12.50 -26.24 0.81
C HIS A 342 -13.22 -27.13 1.82
N ASP A 343 -14.45 -27.54 1.48
CA ASP A 343 -15.26 -28.55 2.19
C ASP A 343 -15.37 -28.28 3.71
N THR A 344 -15.55 -27.01 4.07
CA THR A 344 -15.66 -26.60 5.48
C THR A 344 -16.84 -25.68 5.72
N ALA A 345 -17.68 -26.01 6.71
CA ALA A 345 -18.77 -25.16 7.14
C ALA A 345 -18.30 -24.01 8.06
N ALA A 346 -17.26 -24.24 8.86
CA ALA A 346 -16.72 -23.23 9.78
C ALA A 346 -15.95 -22.14 9.01
N GLY A 347 -15.13 -22.55 8.04
CA GLY A 347 -14.36 -21.67 7.19
C GLY A 347 -13.32 -20.85 7.93
N TRP A 348 -13.06 -19.65 7.46
CA TRP A 348 -12.08 -18.69 7.93
C TRP A 348 -12.75 -17.47 8.58
N GLY A 349 -12.16 -16.91 9.63
CA GLY A 349 -12.74 -15.79 10.36
C GLY A 349 -11.91 -15.33 11.57
N PRO A 350 -12.44 -14.45 12.43
CA PRO A 350 -11.69 -13.82 13.52
C PRO A 350 -11.28 -14.77 14.67
N ASP A 351 -11.77 -15.99 14.67
CA ASP A 351 -11.54 -17.04 15.67
C ASP A 351 -10.84 -18.28 15.10
N THR A 352 -10.28 -18.19 13.89
CA THR A 352 -9.50 -19.25 13.24
C THR A 352 -7.99 -19.00 13.34
N THR A 353 -7.18 -19.94 12.87
CA THR A 353 -5.76 -19.76 12.61
C THR A 353 -5.49 -20.31 11.20
N PRO A 354 -5.14 -19.45 10.23
CA PRO A 354 -5.01 -18.00 10.37
C PRO A 354 -6.35 -17.30 10.68
N ASP A 355 -6.30 -16.05 11.17
CA ASP A 355 -7.49 -15.29 11.51
C ASP A 355 -7.73 -14.13 10.54
N SER A 356 -8.93 -13.55 10.57
CA SER A 356 -9.31 -12.43 9.69
C SER A 356 -8.98 -11.04 10.26
N ARG A 357 -7.98 -10.93 11.11
CA ARG A 357 -7.57 -9.62 11.65
C ARG A 357 -6.73 -8.85 10.64
N GLY A 358 -6.70 -7.54 10.82
CA GLY A 358 -5.70 -6.72 10.14
C GLY A 358 -4.31 -6.91 10.74
N TYR A 359 -3.27 -6.53 10.02
CA TYR A 359 -1.88 -6.59 10.51
C TYR A 359 -1.65 -5.77 11.78
N ASP A 360 -2.48 -4.77 12.05
CA ASP A 360 -2.49 -4.03 13.31
C ASP A 360 -3.18 -4.80 14.44
N GLY A 361 -3.70 -6.01 14.17
CA GLY A 361 -4.45 -6.86 15.08
C GLY A 361 -5.90 -6.43 15.28
N SER A 362 -6.40 -5.45 14.53
CA SER A 362 -7.79 -5.03 14.58
C SER A 362 -8.72 -6.15 14.10
N VAL A 363 -9.86 -6.30 14.77
CA VAL A 363 -10.90 -7.25 14.35
C VAL A 363 -11.63 -6.68 13.14
N THR A 364 -11.51 -7.32 11.99
CA THR A 364 -12.17 -6.86 10.77
C THR A 364 -13.64 -7.24 10.71
N GLY A 365 -14.06 -8.25 11.46
CA GLY A 365 -15.41 -8.80 11.42
C GLY A 365 -15.70 -9.69 10.21
N TRP A 366 -14.77 -9.83 9.28
CA TRP A 366 -14.95 -10.68 8.11
C TRP A 366 -14.92 -12.16 8.45
N ARG A 367 -15.82 -12.92 7.82
CA ARG A 367 -15.90 -14.38 7.88
C ARG A 367 -16.27 -14.96 6.52
N ILE A 368 -15.58 -16.00 6.14
CA ILE A 368 -15.88 -16.83 4.97
C ILE A 368 -16.27 -18.21 5.50
N ARG A 369 -17.51 -18.65 5.29
CA ARG A 369 -18.06 -19.93 5.82
C ARG A 369 -18.89 -20.64 4.78
N ASP A 370 -19.33 -21.86 5.13
CA ASP A 370 -20.09 -22.72 4.23
C ASP A 370 -19.37 -22.93 2.89
N ILE A 371 -18.04 -23.07 2.96
CA ILE A 371 -17.18 -23.27 1.79
C ILE A 371 -17.46 -24.66 1.23
N SER A 372 -17.87 -24.73 -0.03
CA SER A 372 -18.17 -25.97 -0.72
C SER A 372 -16.95 -26.87 -0.94
N ALA A 373 -17.16 -28.10 -1.35
CA ALA A 373 -16.09 -28.92 -1.90
C ALA A 373 -15.42 -28.24 -3.09
N SER A 374 -14.12 -28.49 -3.30
CA SER A 374 -13.36 -27.95 -4.41
C SER A 374 -13.97 -28.37 -5.74
N ALA A 375 -14.20 -27.39 -6.62
CA ALA A 375 -14.81 -27.56 -7.95
C ALA A 375 -14.52 -26.32 -8.83
N ALA A 376 -14.75 -26.45 -10.12
CA ALA A 376 -14.61 -25.34 -11.07
C ALA A 376 -15.45 -24.10 -10.69
N THR A 377 -16.59 -24.28 -10.05
CA THR A 377 -17.34 -23.23 -9.36
C THR A 377 -17.51 -23.67 -7.93
N MET A 378 -16.94 -22.95 -7.01
CA MET A 378 -17.14 -23.13 -5.58
C MET A 378 -18.19 -22.15 -5.06
N THR A 379 -18.76 -22.46 -3.90
CA THR A 379 -19.67 -21.53 -3.22
C THR A 379 -19.20 -21.28 -1.79
N ALA A 380 -19.38 -20.07 -1.31
CA ALA A 380 -19.11 -19.69 0.06
C ALA A 380 -20.06 -18.58 0.53
N THR A 381 -20.23 -18.44 1.83
CA THR A 381 -20.89 -17.29 2.44
C THR A 381 -19.82 -16.29 2.88
N LEU A 382 -19.78 -15.12 2.23
CA LEU A 382 -18.90 -14.00 2.56
C LEU A 382 -19.71 -13.03 3.43
N ALA A 383 -19.38 -12.88 4.69
CA ALA A 383 -20.17 -12.08 5.61
C ALA A 383 -19.31 -11.27 6.57
N HIS A 384 -19.83 -10.11 6.95
CA HIS A 384 -19.32 -9.33 8.05
C HIS A 384 -20.23 -9.60 9.26
N ASP A 385 -19.75 -10.43 10.19
CA ASP A 385 -20.55 -10.99 11.30
C ASP A 385 -20.45 -10.18 12.61
N VAL A 386 -19.89 -8.96 12.58
CA VAL A 386 -19.90 -8.07 13.75
C VAL A 386 -21.32 -7.58 13.98
N THR A 387 -21.87 -7.92 15.15
CA THR A 387 -23.28 -7.65 15.47
C THR A 387 -23.49 -6.17 15.79
N LYS A 388 -22.56 -5.61 16.57
CA LYS A 388 -22.60 -4.21 17.03
C LYS A 388 -21.21 -3.61 16.93
N ASP A 389 -21.11 -2.60 16.11
CA ASP A 389 -19.89 -1.83 15.91
C ASP A 389 -20.28 -0.38 15.56
N LEU A 390 -19.90 0.55 16.41
CA LEU A 390 -20.19 1.98 16.28
C LEU A 390 -18.86 2.75 16.16
N ALA A 391 -18.45 3.03 14.98
CA ALA A 391 -17.20 3.74 14.69
C ALA A 391 -17.37 5.27 14.71
N VAL A 392 -16.44 6.01 15.30
CA VAL A 392 -16.27 7.45 15.02
C VAL A 392 -15.57 7.59 13.67
N SER A 393 -16.36 7.66 12.59
CA SER A 393 -15.82 7.61 11.22
C SER A 393 -15.18 8.93 10.76
N ALA A 394 -15.64 10.08 11.28
CA ALA A 394 -15.02 11.37 10.96
C ALA A 394 -15.26 12.42 12.05
N ILE A 395 -14.31 13.35 12.19
CA ILE A 395 -14.48 14.63 12.88
C ILE A 395 -14.11 15.73 11.90
N ARG A 396 -15.07 16.56 11.53
CA ARG A 396 -14.84 17.70 10.65
C ARG A 396 -14.75 18.98 11.46
N VAL A 397 -13.58 19.60 11.44
CA VAL A 397 -13.28 20.90 12.05
C VAL A 397 -12.50 21.75 11.05
N PRO A 398 -12.61 23.08 11.10
CA PRO A 398 -11.70 23.92 10.32
C PRO A 398 -10.27 23.77 10.85
N PHE A 399 -9.28 23.76 9.96
CA PHE A 399 -7.86 23.65 10.35
C PHE A 399 -7.44 24.79 11.29
N MET A 400 -7.89 26.03 11.00
CA MET A 400 -7.54 27.20 11.80
C MET A 400 -8.71 28.20 11.89
N GLU A 401 -8.88 28.83 13.06
CA GLU A 401 -9.86 29.88 13.29
C GLU A 401 -9.33 31.02 14.17
N ALA A 402 -10.03 32.16 14.17
CA ALA A 402 -9.74 33.27 15.08
C ALA A 402 -10.36 33.03 16.47
N ALA A 403 -9.70 33.55 17.51
CA ALA A 403 -10.32 33.58 18.84
C ALA A 403 -11.59 34.44 18.82
N GLY A 404 -12.63 33.97 19.48
CA GLY A 404 -13.96 34.60 19.51
C GLY A 404 -14.90 34.21 18.36
N THR A 405 -14.41 33.47 17.35
CA THR A 405 -15.25 32.91 16.26
C THR A 405 -15.87 31.59 16.71
N ILE A 406 -17.13 31.36 16.28
CA ILE A 406 -17.82 30.08 16.52
C ILE A 406 -17.20 29.02 15.61
N ILE A 407 -16.54 28.03 16.17
CA ILE A 407 -16.05 26.84 15.48
C ILE A 407 -17.20 25.85 15.37
N ARG A 408 -17.54 25.49 14.13
CA ARG A 408 -18.53 24.47 13.82
C ARG A 408 -17.82 23.14 13.66
N THR A 409 -18.25 22.16 14.41
CA THR A 409 -17.68 20.81 14.40
C THR A 409 -18.78 19.82 14.07
N GLU A 410 -18.51 18.87 13.23
CA GLU A 410 -19.40 17.75 12.95
C GLU A 410 -18.65 16.45 13.24
N VAL A 411 -19.29 15.57 14.01
CA VAL A 411 -18.77 14.22 14.30
C VAL A 411 -19.69 13.20 13.65
N ASP A 412 -19.14 12.36 12.81
CA ASP A 412 -19.87 11.25 12.21
C ASP A 412 -19.63 9.98 13.01
N VAL A 413 -20.73 9.31 13.36
CA VAL A 413 -20.72 7.96 13.91
C VAL A 413 -21.41 7.05 12.91
N ARG A 414 -20.70 6.04 12.46
CA ARG A 414 -21.19 4.99 11.56
C ARG A 414 -21.48 3.73 12.38
N ASN A 415 -22.60 3.11 12.11
CA ASN A 415 -22.85 1.74 12.58
C ASN A 415 -22.30 0.76 11.54
N GLU A 416 -21.17 0.18 11.81
CA GLU A 416 -20.50 -0.81 10.95
C GLU A 416 -20.97 -2.24 11.23
N GLY A 417 -21.71 -2.44 12.32
CA GLY A 417 -22.34 -3.70 12.66
C GLY A 417 -23.54 -4.04 11.77
N VAL A 418 -24.00 -5.29 11.86
CA VAL A 418 -25.15 -5.82 11.07
C VAL A 418 -26.51 -5.62 11.76
N GLN A 419 -26.53 -5.08 12.98
CA GLN A 419 -27.76 -4.77 13.73
C GLN A 419 -27.85 -3.28 14.04
N ALA A 420 -29.09 -2.78 14.18
CA ALA A 420 -29.29 -1.43 14.68
C ALA A 420 -28.75 -1.28 16.10
N ALA A 421 -28.05 -0.17 16.37
CA ALA A 421 -27.42 0.09 17.67
C ALA A 421 -27.79 1.49 18.20
N ASP A 422 -27.86 1.60 19.52
CA ASP A 422 -28.03 2.88 20.19
C ASP A 422 -26.69 3.57 20.37
N VAL A 423 -26.57 4.79 19.89
CA VAL A 423 -25.34 5.59 19.98
C VAL A 423 -25.38 6.44 21.24
N THR A 424 -24.36 6.39 22.06
CA THR A 424 -24.01 7.38 23.07
C THR A 424 -22.64 7.94 22.75
N LEU A 425 -22.58 9.15 22.20
CA LEU A 425 -21.35 9.81 21.78
C LEU A 425 -20.96 10.90 22.77
N GLN A 426 -19.79 10.81 23.35
CA GLN A 426 -19.16 11.89 24.13
C GLN A 426 -18.24 12.69 23.24
N VAL A 427 -18.41 14.01 23.19
CA VAL A 427 -17.51 14.91 22.50
C VAL A 427 -16.98 15.94 23.50
N GLU A 428 -15.67 15.99 23.65
CA GLU A 428 -14.99 16.89 24.54
C GLU A 428 -14.02 17.78 23.76
N VAL A 429 -13.91 19.04 24.14
CA VAL A 429 -12.94 19.97 23.54
C VAL A 429 -11.96 20.39 24.62
N TYR A 430 -10.68 20.27 24.32
CA TYR A 430 -9.59 20.63 25.21
C TYR A 430 -8.69 21.70 24.57
N ARG A 431 -8.00 22.48 25.36
CA ARG A 431 -7.00 23.44 24.89
C ARG A 431 -5.59 22.95 25.24
N ASP A 432 -4.74 22.80 24.25
CA ASP A 432 -3.31 22.47 24.32
C ASP A 432 -2.96 21.11 24.98
N SER A 433 -3.89 20.48 25.71
CA SER A 433 -3.66 19.16 26.33
C SER A 433 -4.97 18.51 26.82
N PHE A 434 -5.01 17.19 26.97
CA PHE A 434 -6.13 16.43 27.53
C PHE A 434 -6.25 16.43 29.05
N GLN A 435 -5.60 17.38 29.70
CA GLN A 435 -5.79 17.55 31.17
C GLN A 435 -7.21 18.05 31.44
N SER A 436 -7.84 17.52 32.48
CA SER A 436 -9.20 17.93 32.87
C SER A 436 -9.34 19.45 33.13
N SER A 437 -8.24 20.08 33.55
CA SER A 437 -8.15 21.54 33.74
C SER A 437 -8.10 22.32 32.41
N ALA A 438 -7.77 21.66 31.29
CA ALA A 438 -7.71 22.24 29.95
C ALA A 438 -9.02 22.03 29.15
N ARG A 439 -10.01 21.32 29.72
CA ARG A 439 -11.29 21.06 29.06
C ARG A 439 -12.09 22.32 28.91
N VAL A 440 -12.46 22.66 27.68
CA VAL A 440 -13.22 23.85 27.30
C VAL A 440 -14.72 23.57 27.35
N THR A 441 -15.16 22.44 26.82
CA THR A 441 -16.55 21.99 26.83
C THR A 441 -16.62 20.47 26.73
N ALA A 442 -17.76 19.92 27.12
CA ALA A 442 -18.10 18.52 26.94
C ALA A 442 -19.61 18.41 26.63
N THR A 443 -19.98 17.55 25.72
CA THR A 443 -21.37 17.29 25.34
C THR A 443 -21.54 15.79 25.08
N THR A 444 -22.68 15.25 25.55
CA THR A 444 -23.07 13.88 25.25
C THR A 444 -24.30 13.91 24.34
N PHE A 445 -24.18 13.19 23.23
CA PHE A 445 -25.28 12.99 22.28
C PHE A 445 -25.81 11.57 22.43
N ASN A 446 -27.14 11.42 22.30
CA ASN A 446 -27.78 10.11 22.29
C ASN A 446 -28.64 9.98 21.04
N ARG A 447 -28.58 8.84 20.39
CA ARG A 447 -29.42 8.47 19.25
C ARG A 447 -29.84 7.01 19.39
N VAL A 448 -31.12 6.74 19.36
CA VAL A 448 -31.66 5.39 19.43
C VAL A 448 -31.79 4.81 18.04
N GLY A 449 -31.36 3.54 17.89
CA GLY A 449 -31.63 2.73 16.73
C GLY A 449 -30.95 3.23 15.44
N LEU A 450 -29.68 3.60 15.47
CA LEU A 450 -28.91 3.83 14.25
C LEU A 450 -28.86 2.53 13.45
N ALA A 451 -29.46 2.53 12.25
CA ALA A 451 -29.54 1.33 11.42
C ALA A 451 -28.16 0.83 11.01
N ALA A 452 -28.04 -0.48 10.77
CA ALA A 452 -26.84 -1.11 10.26
C ALA A 452 -26.32 -0.39 9.01
N GLN A 453 -25.00 -0.27 8.89
CA GLN A 453 -24.31 0.33 7.73
C GLN A 453 -24.70 1.79 7.41
N THR A 454 -25.30 2.52 8.39
CA THR A 454 -25.65 3.94 8.24
C THR A 454 -24.82 4.84 9.13
N THR A 455 -24.72 6.11 8.74
CA THR A 455 -23.99 7.15 9.47
C THR A 455 -24.95 8.16 10.09
N ALA A 456 -24.63 8.62 11.29
CA ALA A 456 -25.27 9.74 11.97
C ALA A 456 -24.27 10.86 12.19
N THR A 457 -24.65 12.10 11.87
CA THR A 457 -23.81 13.28 12.11
C THR A 457 -24.31 14.03 13.37
N PHE A 458 -23.37 14.37 14.25
CA PHE A 458 -23.61 15.08 15.50
C PHE A 458 -22.89 16.43 15.49
N PRO A 459 -23.62 17.57 15.46
CA PRO A 459 -22.99 18.88 15.43
C PRO A 459 -22.61 19.34 16.85
N LEU A 460 -21.37 19.83 17.01
CA LEU A 460 -20.91 20.55 18.20
C LEU A 460 -20.35 21.90 17.79
N ASN A 461 -20.85 22.98 18.41
CA ASN A 461 -20.30 24.32 18.22
C ASN A 461 -19.65 24.81 19.52
N PHE A 462 -18.48 25.40 19.40
CA PHE A 462 -17.80 26.04 20.52
C PHE A 462 -17.09 27.33 20.10
N THR A 463 -16.86 28.22 21.07
CA THR A 463 -16.20 29.51 20.82
C THR A 463 -14.91 29.57 21.63
N PRO A 464 -13.73 29.48 21.02
CA PRO A 464 -12.47 29.61 21.70
C PRO A 464 -12.26 31.06 22.16
N VAL A 465 -11.91 31.27 23.44
CA VAL A 465 -11.70 32.61 24.01
C VAL A 465 -10.25 33.10 23.88
N SER A 466 -9.35 32.25 23.49
CA SER A 466 -7.92 32.57 23.43
C SER A 466 -7.23 31.76 22.34
N THR A 467 -6.08 32.24 21.89
CA THR A 467 -5.22 31.50 20.95
C THR A 467 -4.66 30.23 21.58
N GLY A 468 -4.38 29.20 20.78
CA GLY A 468 -3.88 27.89 21.19
C GLY A 468 -4.41 26.79 20.30
N ARG A 469 -3.98 25.56 20.55
CA ARG A 469 -4.49 24.38 19.86
C ARG A 469 -5.69 23.83 20.62
N TYR A 470 -6.82 23.66 19.91
CA TYR A 470 -8.01 23.06 20.50
C TYR A 470 -8.17 21.65 19.93
N LEU A 471 -8.22 20.66 20.80
CA LEU A 471 -8.37 19.25 20.51
C LEU A 471 -9.84 18.87 20.67
N VAL A 472 -10.44 18.34 19.62
CA VAL A 472 -11.81 17.79 19.65
C VAL A 472 -11.68 16.27 19.75
N HIS A 473 -12.09 15.74 20.85
CA HIS A 473 -12.08 14.32 21.17
C HIS A 473 -13.49 13.77 21.13
N ALA A 474 -13.75 12.76 20.34
CA ALA A 474 -15.02 12.07 20.23
C ALA A 474 -14.85 10.61 20.62
N LEU A 475 -15.75 10.11 21.45
CA LEU A 475 -15.74 8.74 21.97
C LEU A 475 -17.16 8.17 22.02
N VAL A 476 -17.40 7.03 21.41
CA VAL A 476 -18.60 6.22 21.59
C VAL A 476 -18.49 5.49 22.92
N VAL A 477 -19.50 5.60 23.78
CA VAL A 477 -19.48 5.01 25.12
C VAL A 477 -20.70 4.13 25.37
N GLY A 478 -20.55 3.08 26.17
CA GLY A 478 -21.67 2.35 26.78
C GLY A 478 -22.35 1.29 25.93
N ALA A 479 -21.98 1.10 24.68
CA ALA A 479 -22.37 -0.09 23.92
C ALA A 479 -21.43 -1.25 24.26
N LYS A 480 -21.93 -2.51 24.21
CA LYS A 480 -21.04 -3.62 24.00
C LYS A 480 -20.64 -3.56 22.53
N ASP A 481 -19.64 -2.76 22.26
CA ASP A 481 -19.03 -2.64 20.97
C ASP A 481 -18.03 -3.80 20.79
N GLU A 482 -18.04 -4.42 19.64
CA GLU A 482 -17.21 -5.58 19.35
C GLU A 482 -15.84 -5.17 18.80
N ILE A 483 -15.74 -3.92 18.28
CA ILE A 483 -14.49 -3.34 17.78
C ILE A 483 -14.16 -2.00 18.48
N PRO A 484 -13.71 -2.01 19.74
CA PRO A 484 -13.48 -0.79 20.51
C PRO A 484 -12.37 0.12 19.95
N SER A 485 -11.56 -0.34 18.99
CA SER A 485 -10.45 0.44 18.42
C SER A 485 -10.90 1.58 17.50
N ASN A 486 -12.14 1.54 16.98
CA ASN A 486 -12.72 2.58 16.13
C ASN A 486 -13.71 3.50 16.86
N ASP A 487 -13.96 3.25 18.16
CA ASP A 487 -14.86 4.03 19.02
C ASP A 487 -14.39 5.48 19.23
N GLU A 488 -13.12 5.76 19.04
CA GLU A 488 -12.46 6.99 19.47
C GLU A 488 -11.74 7.69 18.33
N ARG A 489 -11.91 9.00 18.23
CA ARG A 489 -11.18 9.83 17.28
C ARG A 489 -10.85 11.20 17.85
N VAL A 490 -9.76 11.81 17.37
CA VAL A 490 -9.35 13.16 17.69
C VAL A 490 -9.11 13.95 16.42
N ALA A 491 -9.55 15.21 16.45
CA ALA A 491 -9.14 16.21 15.47
C ALA A 491 -8.70 17.48 16.22
N HIS A 492 -7.95 18.36 15.54
CA HIS A 492 -7.57 19.62 16.17
C HIS A 492 -7.92 20.83 15.30
N VAL A 493 -8.04 21.98 15.94
CA VAL A 493 -8.15 23.28 15.30
C VAL A 493 -7.17 24.25 15.96
N LEU A 494 -6.38 24.93 15.14
CA LEU A 494 -5.47 25.95 15.60
C LEU A 494 -6.18 27.30 15.69
N VAL A 495 -6.25 27.86 16.87
CA VAL A 495 -6.84 29.20 17.09
C VAL A 495 -5.74 30.23 17.19
N ASN A 496 -5.66 31.11 16.17
CA ASN A 496 -4.60 32.10 16.08
C ASN A 496 -5.06 33.38 15.36
N SER A 497 -4.19 34.34 15.21
CA SER A 497 -4.40 35.51 14.38
C SER A 497 -3.86 35.28 12.97
N PHE A 498 -4.62 35.71 11.97
CA PHE A 498 -4.25 35.58 10.57
C PHE A 498 -3.57 36.87 10.08
N LEU A 499 -2.55 36.72 9.24
CA LEU A 499 -2.05 37.78 8.35
C LEU A 499 -2.87 37.88 7.08
N PHE A 500 -3.38 36.74 6.59
CA PHE A 500 -4.30 36.59 5.49
C PHE A 500 -5.11 35.31 5.65
N ARG A 501 -6.38 35.36 5.30
CA ARG A 501 -7.25 34.19 5.19
C ARG A 501 -8.10 34.36 3.93
N ASP A 502 -8.18 33.29 3.13
CA ASP A 502 -9.03 33.26 1.96
C ASP A 502 -10.52 33.10 2.33
N PRO A 503 -11.35 34.15 2.12
CA PRO A 503 -12.78 33.98 2.21
C PRO A 503 -13.31 33.47 0.85
N VAL A 504 -13.17 32.20 0.50
CA VAL A 504 -13.55 31.64 -0.81
C VAL A 504 -14.98 32.04 -1.24
N ALA A 505 -15.81 32.46 -0.29
CA ALA A 505 -17.13 33.04 -0.54
C ALA A 505 -17.08 34.45 -1.15
N ASP A 506 -15.96 35.18 -1.02
CA ASP A 506 -15.74 36.51 -1.61
C ASP A 506 -14.31 36.59 -2.22
N PRO A 507 -14.19 36.42 -3.54
CA PRO A 507 -12.87 36.37 -4.21
C PRO A 507 -12.09 37.69 -4.18
N GLY A 508 -12.53 38.73 -3.46
CA GLY A 508 -11.94 40.06 -3.44
C GLY A 508 -10.47 40.17 -3.01
N GLY A 509 -9.90 39.09 -2.44
CA GLY A 509 -8.44 39.02 -2.10
C GLY A 509 -7.55 38.40 -3.19
N TRP A 510 -8.12 37.92 -4.29
CA TRP A 510 -7.41 37.20 -5.33
C TRP A 510 -7.60 37.82 -6.72
N THR A 511 -6.56 37.66 -7.56
CA THR A 511 -6.62 37.99 -8.97
C THR A 511 -6.24 36.78 -9.81
N THR A 512 -6.98 36.57 -10.89
CA THR A 512 -6.68 35.52 -11.87
C THR A 512 -6.20 36.16 -13.17
N ASN A 513 -5.22 35.51 -13.83
CA ASN A 513 -4.91 35.87 -15.22
C ASN A 513 -5.66 34.87 -16.14
N GLY A 514 -5.96 35.28 -17.36
CA GLY A 514 -6.65 34.49 -18.37
C GLY A 514 -7.74 35.28 -19.06
N PHE A 515 -8.12 34.89 -20.27
CA PHE A 515 -9.23 35.52 -20.98
C PHE A 515 -10.56 35.10 -20.34
N SER A 516 -11.54 35.98 -20.37
CA SER A 516 -12.87 35.71 -19.73
C SER A 516 -13.58 34.47 -20.26
N ASN A 517 -13.21 33.97 -21.43
CA ASN A 517 -13.77 32.78 -22.09
C ASN A 517 -12.86 31.54 -22.06
N ASP A 518 -11.75 31.60 -21.29
CA ASP A 518 -10.84 30.46 -21.14
C ASP A 518 -11.45 29.41 -20.26
N PRO A 519 -11.68 28.17 -20.76
CA PRO A 519 -12.29 27.09 -19.97
C PRO A 519 -11.38 26.59 -18.84
N ASP A 520 -10.06 26.79 -18.93
CA ASP A 520 -9.07 26.27 -17.98
C ASP A 520 -8.72 27.24 -16.85
N ARG A 521 -9.42 28.37 -16.76
CA ARG A 521 -9.13 29.40 -15.75
C ARG A 521 -9.45 28.96 -14.32
N TRP A 522 -8.84 29.66 -13.38
CA TRP A 522 -9.20 29.59 -11.98
C TRP A 522 -10.62 30.11 -11.75
N ARG A 523 -11.45 29.34 -11.06
CA ARG A 523 -12.82 29.69 -10.69
C ARG A 523 -13.20 29.16 -9.31
N VAL A 524 -14.18 29.78 -8.68
CA VAL A 524 -14.80 29.26 -7.47
C VAL A 524 -15.81 28.17 -7.86
N VAL A 525 -15.72 27.01 -7.21
CA VAL A 525 -16.67 25.90 -7.32
C VAL A 525 -17.36 25.66 -5.98
N ASN A 526 -18.57 25.16 -6.00
CA ASN A 526 -19.36 24.86 -4.82
C ASN A 526 -19.80 23.38 -4.81
N GLU A 527 -20.54 22.98 -3.79
CA GLU A 527 -20.97 21.58 -3.58
C GLU A 527 -21.86 21.01 -4.69
N THR A 528 -22.48 21.87 -5.49
CA THR A 528 -23.31 21.44 -6.62
C THR A 528 -22.51 21.22 -7.90
N ASP A 529 -21.21 21.55 -7.91
CA ASP A 529 -20.33 21.23 -9.01
C ASP A 529 -20.12 19.71 -9.07
N PRO A 530 -20.35 19.06 -10.24
CA PRO A 530 -20.26 17.59 -10.38
C PRO A 530 -18.90 16.99 -9.96
N ASP A 531 -17.85 17.83 -9.92
CA ASP A 531 -16.49 17.40 -9.66
C ASP A 531 -16.00 17.76 -8.26
N GLY A 532 -16.88 18.19 -7.34
CA GLY A 532 -16.27 18.36 -6.12
C GLY A 532 -16.82 19.13 -4.96
N ALA A 533 -16.92 18.44 -3.85
CA ALA A 533 -16.98 19.03 -2.54
C ALA A 533 -15.70 19.85 -2.24
N ALA A 534 -15.88 21.04 -1.65
CA ALA A 534 -14.81 21.79 -1.00
C ALA A 534 -14.26 21.00 0.20
N HIS A 535 -13.01 21.26 0.63
CA HIS A 535 -12.48 20.75 1.89
C HIS A 535 -13.28 21.35 3.06
N SER A 536 -13.45 22.68 3.04
CA SER A 536 -14.37 23.38 3.92
C SER A 536 -15.52 24.00 3.11
N ARG A 537 -16.74 23.89 3.60
CA ARG A 537 -17.94 24.41 2.91
C ARG A 537 -18.03 25.95 2.99
N PRO A 538 -18.57 26.66 1.97
CA PRO A 538 -19.38 26.12 0.86
C PRO A 538 -18.62 26.00 -0.47
N SER A 539 -17.37 26.40 -0.59
CA SER A 539 -16.70 26.54 -1.91
C SER A 539 -15.19 26.41 -1.83
N ALA A 540 -14.57 26.05 -2.94
CA ALA A 540 -13.13 25.95 -3.15
C ALA A 540 -12.71 26.65 -4.46
N TRP A 541 -11.42 27.00 -4.60
CA TRP A 541 -10.84 27.40 -5.87
C TRP A 541 -10.55 26.16 -6.72
N ARG A 542 -10.86 26.25 -8.01
CA ARG A 542 -10.53 25.20 -8.99
C ARG A 542 -9.90 25.77 -10.24
N PHE A 543 -8.80 25.19 -10.64
CA PHE A 543 -8.23 25.25 -11.98
C PHE A 543 -8.64 23.99 -12.76
N GLY A 544 -8.95 24.12 -14.07
CA GLY A 544 -9.21 22.99 -14.97
C GLY A 544 -10.58 23.06 -15.65
N TYR A 545 -10.74 22.20 -16.64
CA TYR A 545 -11.73 22.22 -17.71
C TYR A 545 -13.14 21.80 -17.27
N VAL A 546 -14.15 22.49 -17.81
CA VAL A 546 -15.54 21.98 -17.89
C VAL A 546 -15.74 21.48 -19.33
N ALA A 547 -16.10 20.20 -19.47
CA ALA A 547 -16.24 19.53 -20.76
C ALA A 547 -17.24 20.22 -21.68
N THR A 548 -16.77 21.17 -22.50
CA THR A 548 -17.47 21.67 -23.67
C THR A 548 -16.55 21.49 -24.88
N LEU A 549 -17.07 20.84 -25.92
CA LEU A 549 -16.39 20.59 -27.18
C LEU A 549 -16.02 21.92 -27.85
N LEU A 550 -14.79 22.35 -27.78
CA LEU A 550 -14.25 23.43 -28.58
C LEU A 550 -13.39 22.85 -29.71
N PRO A 551 -13.55 23.37 -30.95
CA PRO A 551 -12.92 22.77 -32.13
C PRO A 551 -11.45 23.15 -32.39
N ASN A 552 -10.78 23.94 -31.53
CA ASN A 552 -9.39 24.32 -31.72
C ASN A 552 -8.57 24.24 -30.44
N PRO A 553 -7.39 23.59 -30.45
CA PRO A 553 -6.44 23.60 -29.35
C PRO A 553 -5.87 25.00 -29.19
N LEU A 554 -5.95 25.55 -27.97
CA LEU A 554 -5.23 26.75 -27.56
C LEU A 554 -3.78 26.40 -27.20
N PRO A 555 -2.80 27.27 -27.40
CA PRO A 555 -1.42 27.00 -26.99
C PRO A 555 -1.34 26.81 -25.46
N PRO A 556 -0.36 26.02 -24.97
CA PRO A 556 -0.14 25.84 -23.53
C PRO A 556 -0.07 27.19 -22.83
N ALA A 557 -0.86 27.41 -21.83
CA ALA A 557 -0.91 28.62 -21.07
C ALA A 557 -0.77 28.40 -19.58
N TRP A 558 -0.04 29.28 -18.92
CA TRP A 558 0.03 29.32 -17.46
C TRP A 558 -1.09 30.17 -16.90
N HIS A 559 -1.83 29.61 -15.97
CA HIS A 559 -2.96 30.23 -15.31
C HIS A 559 -2.65 30.47 -13.85
N THR A 560 -2.74 31.70 -13.41
CA THR A 560 -2.38 32.07 -12.05
C THR A 560 -3.58 32.51 -11.23
N LEU A 561 -3.58 32.08 -9.96
CA LEU A 561 -4.41 32.61 -8.88
C LEU A 561 -3.46 33.32 -7.91
N THR A 562 -3.51 34.67 -7.86
CA THR A 562 -2.53 35.49 -7.13
C THR A 562 -3.23 36.25 -6.01
N SER A 563 -2.68 36.17 -4.79
CA SER A 563 -3.20 36.89 -3.62
C SER A 563 -2.98 38.41 -3.75
N SER A 564 -3.77 39.18 -3.00
CA SER A 564 -3.45 40.56 -2.66
C SER A 564 -2.09 40.65 -1.97
N ALA A 565 -1.49 41.85 -1.91
CA ALA A 565 -0.28 42.08 -1.14
C ALA A 565 -0.54 42.01 0.35
N ILE A 566 0.22 41.18 1.06
CA ILE A 566 0.05 40.85 2.47
C ILE A 566 1.22 41.42 3.26
N SER A 567 0.94 42.26 4.23
CA SER A 567 1.98 42.87 5.08
C SER A 567 2.52 41.82 6.08
N VAL A 568 3.83 41.61 6.09
CA VAL A 568 4.51 40.70 6.99
C VAL A 568 5.67 41.40 7.71
N THR A 569 6.00 40.91 8.87
CA THR A 569 7.14 41.32 9.68
C THR A 569 8.02 40.11 9.98
N PRO A 570 9.31 40.30 10.35
CA PRO A 570 10.16 39.18 10.76
C PRO A 570 9.49 38.34 11.84
N GLY A 571 9.47 37.04 11.65
CA GLY A 571 8.82 36.06 12.50
C GLY A 571 8.48 34.80 11.69
N SER A 572 8.07 33.74 12.37
CA SER A 572 7.71 32.48 11.73
C SER A 572 6.44 32.64 10.88
N THR A 573 6.58 32.78 9.57
CA THR A 573 5.47 32.98 8.63
C THR A 573 5.30 31.75 7.75
N PHE A 574 4.08 31.23 7.70
CA PHE A 574 3.72 30.03 6.94
C PHE A 574 2.55 30.29 6.01
N LEU A 575 2.60 29.68 4.82
CA LEU A 575 1.46 29.48 3.94
C LEU A 575 0.90 28.10 4.21
N ILE A 576 -0.38 28.02 4.50
CA ILE A 576 -1.11 26.79 4.78
C ILE A 576 -2.31 26.75 3.85
N PHE A 577 -2.58 25.59 3.22
CA PHE A 577 -3.74 25.41 2.36
C PHE A 577 -4.06 23.90 2.25
N TYR A 578 -5.30 23.59 1.88
CA TYR A 578 -5.69 22.26 1.46
C TYR A 578 -5.79 22.20 -0.06
N HIS A 579 -5.37 21.08 -0.63
CA HIS A 579 -5.45 20.87 -2.07
C HIS A 579 -5.67 19.40 -2.44
N ARG A 580 -6.18 19.19 -3.65
CA ARG A 580 -6.23 17.92 -4.35
C ARG A 580 -6.05 18.18 -5.83
N TYR A 581 -5.54 17.22 -6.59
CA TYR A 581 -5.23 17.46 -8.00
C TYR A 581 -5.33 16.20 -8.85
N ASP A 582 -5.66 16.41 -10.11
CA ASP A 582 -5.50 15.47 -11.20
C ASP A 582 -4.80 16.25 -12.34
N LEU A 583 -3.49 16.16 -12.39
CA LEU A 583 -2.60 16.80 -13.35
C LEU A 583 -2.04 15.78 -14.34
N THR A 584 -2.71 14.63 -14.49
CA THR A 584 -2.37 13.62 -15.48
C THR A 584 -2.92 14.03 -16.83
N GLY A 585 -2.05 14.28 -17.80
CA GLY A 585 -2.42 14.44 -19.20
C GLY A 585 -3.09 13.17 -19.72
N ARG A 586 -4.16 13.29 -20.52
CA ARG A 586 -4.70 12.17 -21.30
C ARG A 586 -4.21 12.27 -22.73
N THR A 587 -3.54 11.24 -23.21
CA THR A 587 -3.29 11.03 -24.64
C THR A 587 -4.62 10.88 -25.36
N VAL A 588 -4.93 11.78 -26.29
CA VAL A 588 -5.96 11.58 -27.30
C VAL A 588 -5.23 11.36 -28.61
N GLU A 589 -5.38 10.19 -29.20
CA GLU A 589 -4.86 9.84 -30.53
C GLU A 589 -5.49 10.73 -31.59
N ILE A 590 -4.86 11.85 -31.90
CA ILE A 590 -5.05 12.55 -33.20
C ILE A 590 -3.73 13.23 -33.58
N LEU A 591 -2.90 12.50 -34.34
CA LEU A 591 -1.71 12.95 -35.11
C LEU A 591 -0.40 13.19 -34.29
N PRO A 592 0.77 12.93 -34.90
CA PRO A 592 2.03 12.88 -34.21
C PRO A 592 2.58 14.27 -33.93
N VAL A 593 2.40 14.77 -32.73
CA VAL A 593 3.17 15.90 -32.21
C VAL A 593 3.77 15.48 -30.89
N THR A 594 5.06 15.26 -30.86
CA THR A 594 5.87 15.07 -29.66
C THR A 594 5.81 16.31 -28.78
N ALA A 595 5.07 16.26 -27.70
CA ALA A 595 5.16 17.21 -26.59
C ALA A 595 5.05 16.44 -25.29
N ASN A 596 5.95 16.68 -24.36
CA ASN A 596 5.91 16.17 -22.98
C ASN A 596 4.59 16.60 -22.33
N ASP A 597 3.70 15.66 -22.11
CA ASP A 597 2.28 15.84 -21.80
C ASP A 597 1.96 15.81 -20.29
N THR A 598 2.80 16.39 -19.44
CA THR A 598 2.48 16.51 -18.03
C THR A 598 2.06 17.94 -17.70
N ASP A 599 0.81 18.07 -17.23
CA ASP A 599 0.37 19.30 -16.60
C ASP A 599 1.20 19.54 -15.33
N GLU A 600 1.59 20.77 -15.10
CA GLU A 600 2.40 21.17 -13.96
C GLU A 600 1.71 22.25 -13.14
N ALA A 601 1.85 22.16 -11.84
CA ALA A 601 1.37 23.17 -10.92
C ALA A 601 2.45 23.59 -9.94
N TYR A 602 2.52 24.88 -9.66
CA TYR A 602 3.50 25.44 -8.73
C TYR A 602 2.84 26.35 -7.70
N VAL A 603 3.32 26.27 -6.47
CA VAL A 603 3.12 27.33 -5.49
C VAL A 603 4.33 28.25 -5.52
N GLU A 604 4.07 29.53 -5.68
CA GLU A 604 5.12 30.55 -5.83
C GLU A 604 4.88 31.71 -4.86
N VAL A 605 5.95 32.36 -4.44
CA VAL A 605 5.91 33.55 -3.57
C VAL A 605 6.75 34.67 -4.14
N SER A 606 6.30 35.92 -4.00
CA SER A 606 7.06 37.15 -4.27
C SER A 606 7.20 37.98 -2.99
N TYR A 607 8.41 38.36 -2.64
CA TYR A 607 8.74 39.17 -1.48
C TYR A 607 9.04 40.62 -1.94
N GLY A 608 8.36 41.61 -1.36
CA GLY A 608 8.57 43.03 -1.64
C GLY A 608 8.34 43.43 -3.10
N GLY A 609 7.51 42.70 -3.84
CA GLY A 609 7.32 42.92 -5.29
C GLY A 609 8.50 42.45 -6.17
N GLY A 610 9.40 41.64 -5.61
CA GLY A 610 10.52 41.01 -6.33
C GLY A 610 10.07 39.86 -7.25
N PRO A 611 11.01 39.07 -7.80
CA PRO A 611 10.71 37.95 -8.68
C PRO A 611 9.95 36.83 -7.93
N TRP A 612 9.16 36.08 -8.71
CA TRP A 612 8.46 34.91 -8.19
C TRP A 612 9.43 33.74 -7.91
N ILE A 613 9.38 33.19 -6.71
CA ILE A 613 10.18 32.06 -6.26
C ILE A 613 9.27 30.84 -6.17
N LYS A 614 9.63 29.76 -6.87
CA LYS A 614 8.91 28.47 -6.80
C LYS A 614 9.21 27.80 -5.47
N LEU A 615 8.17 27.45 -4.71
CA LEU A 615 8.29 26.77 -3.42
C LEU A 615 8.13 25.26 -3.58
N VAL A 616 7.13 24.84 -4.35
CA VAL A 616 6.80 23.41 -4.54
C VAL A 616 6.19 23.20 -5.93
N ARG A 617 6.42 22.02 -6.49
CA ARG A 617 5.85 21.54 -7.77
C ARG A 617 4.95 20.35 -7.52
N TYR A 618 3.80 20.32 -8.15
CA TYR A 618 2.87 19.21 -8.17
C TYR A 618 2.72 18.66 -9.59
N THR A 619 2.66 17.33 -9.71
CA THR A 619 2.41 16.57 -10.94
C THR A 619 1.69 15.27 -10.61
N GLY A 620 1.03 14.63 -11.58
CA GLY A 620 0.35 13.38 -11.37
C GLY A 620 -1.05 13.57 -10.77
N ARG A 621 -1.51 12.62 -9.94
CA ARG A 621 -2.89 12.58 -9.43
C ARG A 621 -2.92 12.29 -7.95
N ASP A 622 -3.64 13.13 -7.20
CA ASP A 622 -4.07 12.88 -5.84
C ASP A 622 -5.45 13.52 -5.64
N LEU A 623 -6.48 12.71 -5.49
CA LEU A 623 -7.87 13.16 -5.35
C LEU A 623 -8.34 13.27 -3.89
N SER A 624 -7.52 12.86 -2.94
CA SER A 624 -7.75 13.11 -1.53
C SER A 624 -7.34 14.55 -1.17
N TRP A 625 -8.07 15.16 -0.24
CA TRP A 625 -7.68 16.48 0.26
C TRP A 625 -6.43 16.35 1.13
N GLN A 626 -5.35 17.01 0.71
CA GLN A 626 -4.08 17.04 1.42
C GLN A 626 -3.83 18.43 2.02
N GLY A 627 -3.36 18.48 3.25
CA GLY A 627 -2.91 19.71 3.88
C GLY A 627 -1.46 20.01 3.51
N ALA A 628 -1.17 21.22 3.05
CA ALA A 628 0.18 21.70 2.77
C ALA A 628 0.55 22.84 3.72
N SER A 629 1.78 22.82 4.25
CA SER A 629 2.34 23.89 5.08
C SER A 629 3.73 24.27 4.58
N LEU A 630 3.87 25.47 4.04
CA LEU A 630 5.10 25.98 3.44
C LEU A 630 5.68 27.12 4.27
N ASN A 631 6.94 26.98 4.69
CA ASN A 631 7.64 27.98 5.47
C ASN A 631 8.14 29.14 4.59
N LEU A 632 7.64 30.34 4.83
CA LEU A 632 8.00 31.57 4.12
C LEU A 632 9.01 32.44 4.87
N THR A 633 9.42 32.03 6.06
CA THR A 633 10.18 32.85 7.04
C THR A 633 11.53 33.35 6.51
N ALA A 634 12.26 32.48 5.78
CA ALA A 634 13.68 32.69 5.47
C ALA A 634 13.99 34.00 4.74
N ASN A 635 13.07 34.53 3.94
CA ASN A 635 13.25 35.74 3.14
C ASN A 635 12.58 36.99 3.74
N ILE A 636 12.00 36.89 4.95
CA ILE A 636 11.36 38.03 5.63
C ILE A 636 12.38 38.64 6.60
N THR A 637 13.26 39.51 6.11
CA THR A 637 14.34 40.12 6.87
C THR A 637 13.96 41.44 7.52
N GLY A 638 12.79 42.02 7.19
CA GLY A 638 12.25 43.26 7.73
C GLY A 638 10.75 43.37 7.39
N PRO A 639 10.05 44.40 7.87
CA PRO A 639 8.68 44.69 7.43
C PRO A 639 8.61 44.80 5.91
N MET A 640 7.80 43.99 5.26
CA MET A 640 7.63 43.94 3.83
C MET A 640 6.24 43.48 3.42
N THR A 641 5.93 43.49 2.15
CA THR A 641 4.77 42.79 1.60
C THR A 641 5.19 41.51 0.95
N LEU A 642 4.35 40.48 0.98
CA LEU A 642 4.48 39.30 0.16
C LEU A 642 3.19 39.02 -0.63
N GLN A 643 3.32 38.29 -1.71
CA GLN A 643 2.19 37.73 -2.44
C GLN A 643 2.44 36.26 -2.70
N VAL A 644 1.38 35.48 -2.66
CA VAL A 644 1.38 34.05 -3.01
C VAL A 644 0.66 33.85 -4.32
N ARG A 645 1.15 32.93 -5.12
CA ARG A 645 0.56 32.57 -6.40
C ARG A 645 0.50 31.05 -6.57
N PHE A 646 -0.67 30.56 -6.93
CA PHE A 646 -0.88 29.21 -7.43
C PHE A 646 -0.86 29.30 -8.95
N ASN A 647 0.08 28.62 -9.58
CA ASN A 647 0.36 28.73 -10.99
C ASN A 647 0.28 27.35 -11.64
N ALA A 648 -0.70 27.12 -12.50
CA ALA A 648 -0.93 25.86 -13.16
C ALA A 648 -0.85 26.00 -14.68
N SER A 649 -0.27 25.01 -15.36
CA SER A 649 -0.30 24.90 -16.81
C SER A 649 -1.27 23.81 -17.24
N SER A 650 -2.01 24.09 -18.32
CA SER A 650 -2.67 23.05 -19.10
C SER A 650 -1.94 22.90 -20.41
N ASN A 651 -1.75 21.66 -20.87
CA ASN A 651 -1.24 21.42 -22.20
C ASN A 651 -2.37 21.42 -23.26
N VAL A 652 -1.98 21.49 -24.54
CA VAL A 652 -2.90 21.68 -25.68
C VAL A 652 -3.85 20.52 -25.89
N MET A 653 -3.59 19.35 -25.33
CA MET A 653 -4.27 18.09 -25.68
C MET A 653 -4.89 17.38 -24.50
N GLY A 654 -4.57 17.76 -23.27
CA GLY A 654 -4.99 17.04 -22.08
C GLY A 654 -6.26 17.60 -21.44
N LYS A 655 -7.21 16.73 -21.10
CA LYS A 655 -8.26 17.05 -20.15
C LYS A 655 -7.71 16.75 -18.76
N ALA A 656 -6.96 17.71 -18.19
CA ALA A 656 -6.62 17.61 -16.77
C ALA A 656 -7.89 17.61 -15.93
N GLY A 657 -7.96 16.78 -14.93
CA GLY A 657 -9.04 16.79 -13.96
C GLY A 657 -9.10 18.11 -13.22
N GLY A 658 -7.96 18.73 -12.95
CA GLY A 658 -7.78 20.06 -12.40
C GLY A 658 -6.95 20.10 -11.12
N TRP A 659 -6.84 21.29 -10.54
CA TRP A 659 -6.24 21.53 -9.24
C TRP A 659 -7.26 22.29 -8.36
N TRP A 660 -7.62 21.72 -7.23
CA TRP A 660 -8.52 22.33 -6.25
C TRP A 660 -7.70 22.84 -5.09
N ILE A 661 -8.02 24.03 -4.61
CA ILE A 661 -7.37 24.68 -3.47
C ILE A 661 -8.44 25.27 -2.56
N ASP A 662 -8.28 25.06 -1.28
CA ASP A 662 -9.17 25.54 -0.24
C ASP A 662 -8.40 25.95 1.02
N ASP A 663 -9.09 26.67 1.91
CA ASP A 663 -8.59 27.05 3.23
C ASP A 663 -7.19 27.71 3.20
N VAL A 664 -6.93 28.60 2.24
CA VAL A 664 -5.63 29.28 2.13
C VAL A 664 -5.45 30.29 3.25
N ILE A 665 -4.43 30.08 4.07
CA ILE A 665 -4.11 30.89 5.23
C ILE A 665 -2.64 31.29 5.19
N ILE A 666 -2.34 32.55 5.49
CA ILE A 666 -1.00 33.01 5.83
C ILE A 666 -1.02 33.51 7.25
N ALA A 667 -0.24 32.88 8.10
CA ALA A 667 -0.20 33.19 9.52
C ALA A 667 1.23 33.26 10.04
N SER A 668 1.42 34.09 11.07
CA SER A 668 2.63 34.05 11.90
C SER A 668 2.40 33.05 13.02
N LEU A 669 2.99 31.86 12.88
CA LEU A 669 2.74 30.75 13.77
C LEU A 669 3.92 30.46 14.67
N GLY A 670 3.65 30.28 15.96
CA GLY A 670 4.52 29.51 16.83
C GLY A 670 4.24 28.02 16.63
N LEU A 671 4.53 27.50 15.43
CA LEU A 671 4.29 26.10 15.13
C LEU A 671 5.13 25.21 16.04
N GLY A 672 4.52 24.16 16.57
CA GLY A 672 5.14 23.24 17.52
C GLY A 672 5.01 21.78 17.09
N ARG A 673 5.93 20.96 17.60
CA ARG A 673 5.79 19.50 17.55
C ARG A 673 4.95 19.09 18.75
N ALA A 674 3.97 18.24 18.52
CA ALA A 674 3.13 17.69 19.56
C ALA A 674 2.68 16.28 19.21
N ALA A 675 2.60 15.41 20.20
CA ALA A 675 2.10 14.06 20.06
C ALA A 675 0.94 13.82 21.02
N LEU A 676 0.15 12.82 20.70
CA LEU A 676 -0.92 12.30 21.53
C LEU A 676 -0.82 10.78 21.59
N LEU A 677 -0.95 10.19 22.76
CA LEU A 677 -1.12 8.76 22.92
C LEU A 677 -2.52 8.50 23.43
N LEU A 678 -3.29 7.72 22.68
CA LEU A 678 -4.65 7.31 22.99
C LEU A 678 -4.67 5.80 23.22
N GLY A 679 -5.62 5.32 24.02
CA GLY A 679 -5.84 3.91 24.24
C GLY A 679 -6.35 3.61 25.64
N SER A 680 -6.74 2.36 25.86
CA SER A 680 -7.22 1.92 27.15
C SER A 680 -6.10 1.97 28.19
N VAL A 681 -6.40 2.51 29.35
CA VAL A 681 -5.43 2.60 30.47
C VAL A 681 -5.53 1.41 31.44
N GLY A 682 -6.45 0.49 31.23
CA GLY A 682 -6.64 -0.71 32.04
C GLY A 682 -7.60 -0.51 33.22
N PRO A 683 -7.59 -1.42 34.23
CA PRO A 683 -6.57 -2.46 34.41
C PRO A 683 -6.68 -3.62 33.42
N PHE A 684 -5.60 -3.90 32.71
CA PHE A 684 -5.46 -5.15 31.99
C PHE A 684 -5.09 -6.28 32.96
N GLU A 685 -5.54 -7.50 32.73
CA GLU A 685 -5.15 -8.66 33.53
C GLU A 685 -4.26 -9.59 32.68
N ALA A 686 -3.10 -9.95 33.22
CA ALA A 686 -2.21 -10.92 32.63
C ALA A 686 -1.54 -11.78 33.70
N PRO A 687 -1.39 -13.10 33.47
CA PRO A 687 -0.65 -13.98 34.37
C PRO A 687 0.80 -13.57 34.53
N ALA A 688 1.39 -13.86 35.68
CA ALA A 688 2.81 -13.70 35.88
C ALA A 688 3.61 -14.57 34.89
N GLY A 689 4.55 -13.95 34.17
CA GLY A 689 5.30 -14.61 33.09
C GLY A 689 4.63 -14.58 31.72
N ALA A 690 3.38 -14.13 31.62
CA ALA A 690 2.66 -14.01 30.35
C ALA A 690 2.77 -12.59 29.74
N THR A 691 2.37 -12.46 28.50
CA THR A 691 2.36 -11.19 27.77
C THR A 691 0.93 -10.66 27.66
N ALA A 692 0.75 -9.36 28.00
CA ALA A 692 -0.48 -8.62 27.73
C ALA A 692 -0.30 -7.82 26.44
N HIS A 693 -1.25 -7.90 25.54
CA HIS A 693 -1.27 -7.14 24.30
C HIS A 693 -2.09 -5.86 24.50
N ILE A 694 -1.49 -4.70 24.24
CA ILE A 694 -2.08 -3.39 24.51
C ILE A 694 -2.09 -2.60 23.21
N ALA A 695 -3.28 -2.28 22.73
CA ALA A 695 -3.45 -1.41 21.58
C ALA A 695 -3.42 0.06 22.03
N LEU A 696 -2.57 0.85 21.40
CA LEU A 696 -2.47 2.30 21.55
C LEU A 696 -2.51 2.95 20.17
N LYS A 697 -2.83 4.24 20.16
CA LYS A 697 -2.74 5.07 18.97
C LYS A 697 -1.83 6.26 19.25
N LEU A 698 -0.77 6.42 18.45
CA LEU A 698 0.08 7.60 18.48
C LEU A 698 -0.37 8.54 17.36
N ALA A 699 -0.80 9.75 17.72
CA ALA A 699 -1.18 10.77 16.76
C ALA A 699 -0.18 11.93 16.77
N ASN A 700 0.17 12.43 15.59
CA ASN A 700 0.90 13.68 15.46
C ASN A 700 -0.11 14.83 15.41
N VAL A 701 -0.33 15.48 16.53
CA VAL A 701 -1.16 16.69 16.61
C VAL A 701 -0.30 17.98 16.52
N GLY A 702 0.92 17.84 16.03
CA GLY A 702 1.84 18.92 15.70
C GLY A 702 1.66 19.41 14.26
N ASP A 703 2.38 20.47 13.94
CA ASP A 703 2.26 21.17 12.65
C ASP A 703 3.32 20.73 11.65
N TYR A 704 4.17 19.75 12.01
CA TYR A 704 5.25 19.23 11.19
C TYR A 704 5.23 17.72 11.11
N GLU A 705 5.64 17.16 9.97
CA GLU A 705 6.09 15.78 9.92
C GLU A 705 7.17 15.58 11.00
N THR A 706 6.96 14.59 11.85
CA THR A 706 7.78 14.46 13.06
C THR A 706 8.11 13.00 13.31
N ASP A 707 9.41 12.75 13.57
CA ASP A 707 9.88 11.48 14.08
C ASP A 707 9.64 11.45 15.59
N PHE A 708 8.81 10.53 16.07
CA PHE A 708 8.52 10.31 17.48
C PHE A 708 9.29 9.10 17.98
N ARG A 709 10.09 9.30 19.04
CA ARG A 709 10.75 8.21 19.74
C ARG A 709 9.86 7.68 20.84
N LEU A 710 9.60 6.38 20.80
CA LEU A 710 8.86 5.66 21.82
C LEU A 710 9.80 5.28 22.99
N ASP A 711 9.28 5.27 24.21
CA ASP A 711 9.98 4.82 25.42
C ASP A 711 8.97 4.25 26.43
N ALA A 712 9.45 3.36 27.30
CA ALA A 712 8.65 2.76 28.35
C ALA A 712 9.38 2.80 29.70
N ILE A 713 8.66 3.14 30.76
CA ILE A 713 9.09 2.97 32.13
C ILE A 713 8.33 1.79 32.72
N LEU A 714 9.04 0.68 32.92
CA LEU A 714 8.50 -0.60 33.31
C LEU A 714 8.83 -0.93 34.75
N PRO A 715 7.99 -1.70 35.46
CA PRO A 715 8.36 -2.34 36.71
C PRO A 715 9.58 -3.26 36.53
N ALA A 716 10.29 -3.53 37.61
CA ALA A 716 11.49 -4.38 37.54
C ALA A 716 11.16 -5.79 37.05
N GLY A 717 11.90 -6.27 36.05
CA GLY A 717 11.73 -7.59 35.46
C GLY A 717 10.61 -7.69 34.41
N TRP A 718 9.98 -6.56 34.06
CA TRP A 718 9.01 -6.47 32.96
C TRP A 718 9.70 -6.09 31.66
N ASP A 719 9.10 -6.46 30.55
CA ASP A 719 9.57 -6.10 29.21
C ASP A 719 8.42 -5.57 28.36
N ALA A 720 8.73 -4.72 27.38
CA ALA A 720 7.77 -4.16 26.44
C ALA A 720 8.36 -4.16 25.03
N ASN A 721 7.68 -4.80 24.12
CA ASN A 721 8.04 -4.86 22.72
C ASN A 721 6.94 -4.20 21.88
N LEU A 722 7.31 -3.59 20.76
CA LEU A 722 6.35 -3.15 19.76
C LEU A 722 6.05 -4.36 18.85
N GLU A 723 4.78 -4.69 18.72
CA GLU A 723 4.31 -5.72 17.79
C GLU A 723 4.13 -5.10 16.39
N GLY A 724 4.41 -5.88 15.35
CA GLY A 724 4.39 -5.39 13.98
C GLY A 724 5.68 -4.66 13.60
N GLY A 725 6.09 -4.77 12.33
CA GLY A 725 7.39 -4.32 11.85
C GLY A 725 8.54 -5.18 12.39
N SER A 726 9.77 -4.84 12.10
CA SER A 726 10.99 -5.57 12.51
C SER A 726 11.10 -5.78 14.04
N GLY A 727 10.15 -6.45 14.66
CA GLY A 727 9.93 -6.70 16.08
C GLY A 727 11.11 -6.32 16.99
N GLY A 728 10.90 -5.74 18.14
CA GLY A 728 11.97 -5.42 19.02
C GLY A 728 11.55 -4.51 20.18
N LEU A 729 12.49 -4.22 21.06
CA LEU A 729 12.26 -3.38 22.22
C LEU A 729 11.54 -2.08 21.85
N LEU A 730 10.41 -1.79 22.47
CA LEU A 730 9.70 -0.52 22.34
C LEU A 730 10.62 0.68 22.56
N ARG A 731 11.57 0.52 23.45
CA ARG A 731 12.47 1.58 23.86
C ARG A 731 13.40 2.02 22.76
N GLY A 732 13.26 3.28 22.34
CA GLY A 732 14.08 3.90 21.32
C GLY A 732 13.56 3.77 19.90
N ARG A 733 12.45 3.06 19.67
CA ARG A 733 11.78 3.01 18.36
C ARG A 733 11.36 4.39 17.90
N VAL A 734 11.44 4.61 16.61
CA VAL A 734 11.04 5.87 15.99
C VAL A 734 9.88 5.61 15.05
N VAL A 735 8.81 6.39 15.22
CA VAL A 735 7.62 6.40 14.35
C VAL A 735 7.54 7.76 13.68
N ARG A 736 7.51 7.80 12.36
CA ARG A 736 7.38 9.03 11.57
C ARG A 736 5.92 9.26 11.22
N LEU A 737 5.40 10.43 11.54
CA LEU A 737 4.02 10.81 11.27
C LEU A 737 3.96 12.22 10.67
N GLY A 738 3.23 12.37 9.57
CA GLY A 738 2.81 13.68 9.06
C GLY A 738 1.88 14.41 10.03
N PRO A 739 1.63 15.71 9.85
CA PRO A 739 0.61 16.43 10.60
C PRO A 739 -0.75 15.74 10.48
N ASP A 740 -1.49 15.65 11.60
CA ASP A 740 -2.79 14.99 11.71
C ASP A 740 -2.85 13.50 11.38
N ASN A 741 -1.70 12.88 11.10
CA ASN A 741 -1.63 11.45 10.92
C ASN A 741 -1.47 10.73 12.25
N ASP A 742 -2.00 9.54 12.34
CA ASP A 742 -1.83 8.64 13.47
C ASP A 742 -1.27 7.28 13.04
N ALA A 743 -0.74 6.54 14.01
CA ALA A 743 -0.32 5.16 13.84
C ALA A 743 -0.87 4.32 14.99
N ALA A 744 -1.48 3.20 14.65
CA ALA A 744 -1.80 2.16 15.62
C ALA A 744 -0.51 1.53 16.14
N LEU A 745 -0.40 1.38 17.44
CA LEU A 745 0.74 0.74 18.12
C LEU A 745 0.20 -0.45 18.91
N ARG A 746 0.72 -1.62 18.66
CA ARG A 746 0.45 -2.79 19.47
C ARG A 746 1.67 -3.10 20.33
N ILE A 747 1.48 -3.11 21.64
CA ILE A 747 2.57 -3.30 22.60
C ILE A 747 2.38 -4.62 23.31
N ALA A 748 3.32 -5.54 23.13
CA ALA A 748 3.46 -6.75 23.90
C ALA A 748 4.18 -6.43 25.22
N LEU A 749 3.43 -6.40 26.31
CA LEU A 749 3.94 -6.12 27.66
C LEU A 749 4.08 -7.41 28.44
N THR A 750 5.30 -7.90 28.62
CA THR A 750 5.57 -9.14 29.35
C THR A 750 5.64 -8.86 30.85
N VAL A 751 4.74 -9.50 31.59
CA VAL A 751 4.67 -9.42 33.05
C VAL A 751 5.79 -10.26 33.67
N ALA A 752 6.53 -9.73 34.64
CA ALA A 752 7.60 -10.50 35.30
C ALA A 752 7.06 -11.80 35.91
N ALA A 753 7.78 -12.90 35.76
CA ALA A 753 7.40 -14.20 36.30
C ALA A 753 7.25 -14.23 37.86
N ASN A 754 7.91 -13.26 38.54
CA ASN A 754 7.82 -13.09 39.98
C ASN A 754 6.84 -11.98 40.41
N ALA A 755 5.95 -11.53 39.51
CA ALA A 755 4.94 -10.54 39.86
C ALA A 755 3.97 -11.08 40.89
N THR A 756 3.61 -10.25 41.88
CA THR A 756 2.68 -10.67 42.94
C THR A 756 1.26 -10.76 42.38
N VAL A 757 0.68 -11.93 42.42
CA VAL A 757 -0.70 -12.17 41.98
C VAL A 757 -1.68 -11.29 42.73
N GLY A 758 -2.58 -10.63 42.01
CA GLY A 758 -3.55 -9.68 42.55
C GLY A 758 -3.03 -8.24 42.69
N ALA A 759 -1.71 -8.02 42.55
CA ALA A 759 -1.16 -6.68 42.56
C ALA A 759 -1.33 -5.97 41.24
N THR A 760 -1.60 -4.67 41.30
CA THR A 760 -1.69 -3.80 40.12
C THR A 760 -0.38 -3.04 39.95
N TYR A 761 0.18 -3.09 38.74
CA TYR A 761 1.43 -2.45 38.39
C TYR A 761 1.17 -1.30 37.41
N SER A 762 1.93 -0.24 37.51
CA SER A 762 1.84 0.89 36.59
C SER A 762 3.02 0.87 35.61
N THR A 763 2.70 0.94 34.33
CA THR A 763 3.66 1.08 33.23
C THR A 763 3.41 2.41 32.54
N VAL A 764 4.46 3.18 32.25
CA VAL A 764 4.34 4.44 31.52
C VAL A 764 4.92 4.27 30.13
N ILE A 765 4.08 4.37 29.11
CA ILE A 765 4.50 4.47 27.72
C ILE A 765 4.57 5.94 27.34
N SER A 766 5.61 6.35 26.63
CA SER A 766 5.77 7.73 26.19
C SER A 766 6.29 7.83 24.77
N ALA A 767 5.87 8.90 24.09
CA ALA A 767 6.40 9.31 22.80
C ALA A 767 6.97 10.74 22.93
N SER A 768 8.13 10.98 22.32
CA SER A 768 8.75 12.32 22.30
C SER A 768 9.32 12.62 20.92
N ALA A 769 9.14 13.85 20.44
CA ALA A 769 9.70 14.25 19.14
C ALA A 769 11.23 14.23 19.19
N VAL A 770 11.87 13.58 18.21
CA VAL A 770 13.33 13.44 18.15
C VAL A 770 14.00 14.80 18.02
N ALA A 771 13.44 15.70 17.24
CA ALA A 771 13.99 17.05 17.03
C ALA A 771 13.61 18.06 18.12
N ASP A 772 12.63 17.72 18.98
CA ASP A 772 12.21 18.55 20.12
C ASP A 772 11.74 17.63 21.28
N PRO A 773 12.67 17.16 22.13
CA PRO A 773 12.33 16.26 23.24
C PRO A 773 11.39 16.86 24.29
N THR A 774 11.12 18.18 24.26
CA THR A 774 10.11 18.81 25.14
C THR A 774 8.69 18.53 24.67
N ALA A 775 8.51 18.26 23.36
CA ALA A 775 7.25 17.76 22.80
C ALA A 775 7.12 16.26 23.12
N LYS A 776 6.65 15.97 24.32
CA LYS A 776 6.52 14.63 24.88
C LYS A 776 5.11 14.39 25.40
N VAL A 777 4.58 13.22 25.14
CA VAL A 777 3.35 12.70 25.73
C VAL A 777 3.62 11.40 26.46
N SER A 778 2.83 11.09 27.48
CA SER A 778 2.96 9.84 28.24
C SER A 778 1.58 9.34 28.64
N LEU A 779 1.37 8.02 28.55
CA LEU A 779 0.19 7.33 29.00
C LEU A 779 0.57 6.33 30.09
N THR A 780 -0.16 6.33 31.21
CA THR A 780 0.06 5.36 32.30
C THR A 780 -0.94 4.24 32.18
N ILE A 781 -0.44 3.03 31.99
CA ILE A 781 -1.22 1.81 31.82
C ILE A 781 -1.18 1.03 33.13
N GLN A 782 -2.34 0.52 33.54
CA GLN A 782 -2.46 -0.31 34.74
C GLN A 782 -2.58 -1.79 34.31
N VAL A 783 -1.72 -2.63 34.85
CA VAL A 783 -1.76 -4.08 34.63
C VAL A 783 -1.84 -4.79 35.95
N LYS A 784 -2.87 -5.61 36.12
CA LYS A 784 -3.07 -6.45 37.31
C LYS A 784 -2.48 -7.83 37.02
N ALA A 785 -1.49 -8.24 37.78
CA ALA A 785 -0.97 -9.59 37.71
C ALA A 785 -2.05 -10.59 38.18
N SER A 786 -2.57 -11.40 37.29
CA SER A 786 -3.50 -12.48 37.61
C SER A 786 -2.73 -13.73 38.04
N GLY A 787 -3.38 -14.62 38.77
CA GLY A 787 -2.88 -16.00 39.01
C GLY A 787 -2.83 -16.75 37.69
N ASP A 788 -2.06 -17.82 37.66
CA ASP A 788 -1.99 -18.67 36.46
C ASP A 788 -3.37 -18.85 35.86
N PHE A 789 -3.43 -18.68 34.55
CA PHE A 789 -4.61 -19.08 33.77
C PHE A 789 -5.08 -20.42 34.35
N PRO A 790 -6.37 -20.63 34.69
CA PRO A 790 -6.80 -21.82 35.36
C PRO A 790 -6.59 -23.04 34.45
N TRP A 791 -5.36 -23.52 34.42
CA TRP A 791 -4.99 -24.78 33.79
C TRP A 791 -5.89 -25.91 34.30
N GLU A 792 -6.53 -25.70 35.50
CA GLU A 792 -7.57 -26.60 35.99
C GLU A 792 -8.76 -26.74 35.02
N LEU A 793 -9.12 -25.73 34.22
CA LEU A 793 -10.16 -25.86 33.18
C LEU A 793 -9.61 -26.56 31.94
N VAL A 794 -8.36 -26.27 31.54
CA VAL A 794 -7.70 -26.94 30.41
C VAL A 794 -7.23 -28.33 30.79
N VAL A 795 -6.74 -28.51 32.03
CA VAL A 795 -6.44 -29.83 32.60
C VAL A 795 -7.74 -30.61 32.85
N ALA A 796 -8.86 -29.93 33.17
CA ALA A 796 -10.16 -30.63 33.25
C ALA A 796 -10.65 -31.09 31.89
N VAL A 797 -10.49 -30.26 30.81
CA VAL A 797 -10.81 -30.68 29.44
C VAL A 797 -9.76 -31.67 28.91
N GLY A 798 -8.47 -31.40 29.13
CA GLY A 798 -7.37 -32.29 28.77
C GLY A 798 -7.37 -33.57 29.63
N SER A 799 -7.70 -33.49 30.94
CA SER A 799 -7.87 -34.63 31.81
C SER A 799 -9.12 -35.47 31.50
N PHE A 800 -10.18 -34.82 30.95
CA PHE A 800 -11.35 -35.55 30.42
C PHE A 800 -10.99 -36.30 29.15
N ALA A 801 -10.23 -35.70 28.24
CA ALA A 801 -9.71 -36.37 27.05
C ALA A 801 -8.68 -37.44 27.39
N ALA A 802 -7.74 -37.18 28.31
CA ALA A 802 -6.77 -38.14 28.81
C ALA A 802 -7.44 -39.26 29.63
N ALA A 803 -8.48 -38.93 30.42
CA ALA A 803 -9.28 -39.93 31.14
C ALA A 803 -10.08 -40.80 30.16
N ILE A 804 -10.58 -40.26 29.04
CA ILE A 804 -11.23 -41.05 27.99
C ILE A 804 -10.20 -41.95 27.29
N VAL A 805 -9.00 -41.47 26.99
CA VAL A 805 -7.92 -42.31 26.41
C VAL A 805 -7.42 -43.34 27.38
N VAL A 806 -7.24 -43.03 28.67
CA VAL A 806 -6.86 -43.97 29.72
C VAL A 806 -8.00 -44.99 29.99
N LEU A 807 -9.28 -44.56 29.98
CA LEU A 807 -10.42 -45.45 30.10
C LEU A 807 -10.54 -46.37 28.87
N ALA A 808 -10.30 -45.85 27.66
CA ALA A 808 -10.25 -46.64 26.44
C ALA A 808 -9.08 -47.67 26.48
N ALA A 809 -7.89 -47.25 26.93
CA ALA A 809 -6.72 -48.13 27.09
C ALA A 809 -6.95 -49.20 28.18
N VAL A 810 -7.57 -48.83 29.32
CA VAL A 810 -7.92 -49.79 30.39
C VAL A 810 -8.99 -50.78 29.94
N VAL A 811 -9.98 -50.33 29.14
CA VAL A 811 -11.00 -51.19 28.54
C VAL A 811 -10.38 -52.15 27.51
N VAL A 812 -9.43 -51.66 26.69
CA VAL A 812 -8.71 -52.52 25.73
C VAL A 812 -7.76 -53.47 26.42
N LEU A 813 -7.05 -53.05 27.48
CA LEU A 813 -6.19 -53.96 28.29
C LEU A 813 -6.99 -54.97 29.14
N ARG A 814 -8.16 -54.61 29.66
CA ARG A 814 -9.06 -55.56 30.34
C ARG A 814 -9.71 -56.55 29.38
N ARG A 815 -10.00 -56.17 28.12
CA ARG A 815 -10.48 -57.10 27.08
C ARG A 815 -9.39 -58.08 26.62
N ARG A 816 -8.09 -57.72 26.71
CA ARG A 816 -6.98 -58.68 26.40
C ARG A 816 -6.60 -59.62 27.51
N ARG A 817 -7.11 -59.45 28.76
CA ARG A 817 -6.83 -60.33 29.93
C ARG A 817 -7.96 -61.25 30.28
N ARG A 818 -8.98 -61.47 29.42
CA ARG A 818 -9.92 -62.59 29.63
C ARG A 818 -9.29 -63.81 29.02
N PRO A 819 -9.09 -64.95 29.88
CA PRO A 819 -8.60 -66.17 29.33
C PRO A 819 -9.68 -66.77 28.43
N ARG A 820 -9.25 -67.30 27.32
CA ARG A 820 -10.10 -68.18 26.50
C ARG A 820 -10.29 -69.46 27.27
N THR A 821 -11.50 -69.74 27.68
CA THR A 821 -12.01 -71.13 27.94
C THR A 821 -13.04 -71.40 26.86
#